data_66bd741915af48389050debbfd1071f0
#
_entry.id   66bd741915af48389050debbfd1071f0
#
_cell.length_a   1.000
_cell.length_b   1.000
_cell.length_c   1.000
_cell.angle_alpha   90.00
_cell.angle_beta   90.00
_cell.angle_gamma   90.00
#
_symmetry.space_group_name_H-M   'P 1'
#
loop_
_entity.id
_entity.type
_entity.pdbx_description
1 polymer ?
#
loop_
_entity_poly.entity_id
_entity_poly.type
_entity_poly.pdbx_seq_one_letter_code
_entity_poly.pdbx_strand_id
1 'polypeptide(L)'
;MSRVESLISRMTLTEKLGQLTMTACGQAVTGPTIAGDSTEAIKSGAIGNLLNLVGTENVREMQDLAVKESRLGIPLLIGYDVIHGHRILFPIPLGEAASFDPEFWASSAREAAKEAAADGLAMTFAPMLDVTRDPRWGRIAEGPGEDPLVGARMAEAKVRGFQSADLGDADALAACAKHYCAYGCVTAGRDYAPVDISDRTLHEVHMVPFAAAVSAGVAAIMPAFTDLNGVPMTANKALLRDWLRGRLGFDGVVISDYNAIAELIRHGVAADLAEAAALALKAGVDIDMMADAYRHGLPIALQRGAVSVADIDQSVRRVLILKERLGLFEDPYRRGKVEELPAARTNRRRLARQIAARSIVMFKNEGDVLPIAPVARRLAVIGPLANASAEMRGVWWGAAAPEGHVTVLEGLRSAFPQAEILHSEGVEIESADSSGIAASVASCAAADAIILCLGEAAVMSGEASSRAHLGLPGIQRQLAEAVFERAQRSATPVIVILFSGRPLVVPWLVERAGAVLAAWFLGSEAGNAIADVLTGQVSPSARTPVTWPRAVGQVPIFFSERSGGRPFNAQDKFTTKYLDVANEPLFPFGFGLTYGRFEHSNLRLSSSAVGVNDAISIQVDVTNRGAREAQETVFLFAHDKVASVSRPTLELRGFGKISLAPGESGTVTLTLRARELCFLDMQLEPVFEPGEVEILVGPSADRTQLLAATIQLVASGPSGSNQ
;
A
#
# COMPACT_ATOMS: atom_id res chain seq x y z
N MET A 1 -15.50 -8.35 -38.99
CA MET A 1 -15.42 -7.15 -38.13
C MET A 1 -15.58 -7.65 -36.70
N SER A 2 -14.73 -7.30 -35.76
CA SER A 2 -14.90 -7.70 -34.35
C SER A 2 -16.16 -7.06 -33.75
N ARG A 3 -16.69 -7.63 -32.66
CA ARG A 3 -17.83 -7.04 -31.92
C ARG A 3 -17.58 -5.57 -31.60
N VAL A 4 -16.40 -5.26 -31.06
CA VAL A 4 -16.01 -3.91 -30.67
C VAL A 4 -16.07 -2.94 -31.84
N GLU A 5 -15.47 -3.28 -33.00
CA GLU A 5 -15.51 -2.41 -34.20
C GLU A 5 -16.93 -2.23 -34.74
N SER A 6 -17.76 -3.28 -34.68
CA SER A 6 -19.17 -3.20 -35.07
C SER A 6 -19.97 -2.27 -34.16
N LEU A 7 -19.70 -2.28 -32.86
CA LEU A 7 -20.33 -1.34 -31.91
C LEU A 7 -19.90 0.09 -32.17
N ILE A 8 -18.59 0.36 -32.28
CA ILE A 8 -18.05 1.72 -32.52
C ILE A 8 -18.66 2.35 -33.78
N SER A 9 -18.79 1.57 -34.88
CA SER A 9 -19.36 2.08 -36.13
C SER A 9 -20.86 2.41 -36.04
N ARG A 10 -21.58 1.87 -35.07
CA ARG A 10 -23.02 2.09 -34.86
C ARG A 10 -23.32 3.15 -33.80
N MET A 11 -22.32 3.50 -32.97
CA MET A 11 -22.48 4.45 -31.86
C MET A 11 -22.68 5.88 -32.36
N THR A 12 -23.61 6.59 -31.77
CA THR A 12 -23.70 8.05 -31.82
C THR A 12 -22.56 8.68 -31.01
N LEU A 13 -22.29 9.96 -31.19
CA LEU A 13 -21.29 10.66 -30.37
C LEU A 13 -21.63 10.58 -28.87
N THR A 14 -22.90 10.78 -28.50
CA THR A 14 -23.35 10.68 -27.10
C THR A 14 -23.02 9.31 -26.50
N GLU A 15 -23.28 8.24 -27.22
CA GLU A 15 -22.98 6.87 -26.75
C GLU A 15 -21.48 6.61 -26.65
N LYS A 16 -20.66 7.16 -27.57
CA LYS A 16 -19.20 7.10 -27.47
C LYS A 16 -18.69 7.80 -26.22
N LEU A 17 -19.13 9.03 -25.99
CA LEU A 17 -18.76 9.79 -24.81
C LEU A 17 -19.28 9.15 -23.52
N GLY A 18 -20.45 8.52 -23.56
CA GLY A 18 -20.96 7.73 -22.43
C GLY A 18 -20.03 6.59 -22.02
N GLN A 19 -19.43 5.86 -22.99
CA GLN A 19 -18.46 4.80 -22.66
C GLN A 19 -17.18 5.37 -22.01
N LEU A 20 -16.89 6.64 -22.19
CA LEU A 20 -15.74 7.33 -21.59
C LEU A 20 -16.08 8.09 -20.31
N THR A 21 -17.31 7.96 -19.80
CA THR A 21 -17.80 8.67 -18.61
C THR A 21 -18.08 7.68 -17.49
N MET A 22 -17.53 7.96 -16.31
CA MET A 22 -17.78 7.25 -15.05
C MET A 22 -18.37 8.22 -14.03
N THR A 23 -19.51 7.86 -13.45
CA THR A 23 -20.18 8.68 -12.42
C THR A 23 -20.53 7.86 -11.19
N ALA A 24 -20.64 8.53 -10.03
CA ALA A 24 -21.06 7.87 -8.81
C ALA A 24 -22.56 7.56 -8.85
N CYS A 25 -22.91 6.38 -8.37
CA CYS A 25 -24.29 5.95 -8.17
C CYS A 25 -24.39 5.32 -6.79
N GLY A 26 -25.21 5.89 -5.90
CA GLY A 26 -25.30 5.43 -4.51
C GLY A 26 -24.55 6.29 -3.51
N GLN A 27 -24.26 5.76 -2.32
CA GLN A 27 -23.52 6.48 -1.28
C GLN A 27 -22.03 6.49 -1.61
N ALA A 28 -21.45 7.68 -1.78
CA ALA A 28 -20.00 7.80 -1.90
C ALA A 28 -19.35 7.48 -0.55
N VAL A 29 -18.34 6.61 -0.57
CA VAL A 29 -17.49 6.36 0.60
C VAL A 29 -16.45 7.47 0.75
N THR A 30 -16.11 8.15 -0.35
CA THR A 30 -15.15 9.25 -0.40
C THR A 30 -15.55 10.27 -1.46
N GLY A 31 -15.29 11.55 -1.16
CA GLY A 31 -15.58 12.66 -2.05
C GLY A 31 -17.02 13.19 -1.96
N PRO A 32 -17.29 14.41 -2.48
CA PRO A 32 -18.64 14.97 -2.50
C PRO A 32 -19.50 14.19 -3.48
N THR A 33 -20.64 13.66 -3.00
CA THR A 33 -21.66 13.01 -3.83
C THR A 33 -22.34 14.06 -4.70
N ILE A 34 -22.19 13.95 -6.01
CA ILE A 34 -23.09 14.63 -6.95
C ILE A 34 -24.16 13.59 -7.31
N ALA A 35 -25.27 13.61 -6.57
CA ALA A 35 -26.43 12.80 -6.88
C ALA A 35 -27.16 13.42 -8.09
N GLY A 36 -27.00 12.80 -9.26
CA GLY A 36 -27.82 13.04 -10.44
C GLY A 36 -28.73 11.85 -10.69
N ASP A 37 -29.86 12.04 -11.36
CA ASP A 37 -30.66 10.94 -11.88
C ASP A 37 -29.89 10.23 -13.02
N SER A 38 -29.11 9.21 -12.65
CA SER A 38 -28.31 8.42 -13.58
C SER A 38 -29.16 7.57 -14.53
N THR A 39 -30.44 7.33 -14.22
CA THR A 39 -31.34 6.43 -14.93
C THR A 39 -31.51 6.81 -16.40
N GLU A 40 -31.92 8.05 -16.69
CA GLU A 40 -32.10 8.52 -18.07
C GLU A 40 -30.77 8.63 -18.83
N ALA A 41 -29.68 8.97 -18.14
CA ALA A 41 -28.37 9.01 -18.75
C ALA A 41 -27.84 7.61 -19.14
N ILE A 42 -28.15 6.58 -18.37
CA ILE A 42 -27.82 5.18 -18.70
C ILE A 42 -28.69 4.73 -19.88
N LYS A 43 -30.00 4.96 -19.87
CA LYS A 43 -30.93 4.58 -20.97
C LYS A 43 -30.58 5.24 -22.30
N SER A 44 -30.15 6.50 -22.26
CA SER A 44 -29.69 7.22 -23.46
C SER A 44 -28.29 6.81 -23.93
N GLY A 45 -27.59 6.00 -23.14
CA GLY A 45 -26.19 5.61 -23.41
C GLY A 45 -25.18 6.74 -23.10
N ALA A 46 -25.58 7.80 -22.39
CA ALA A 46 -24.69 8.90 -22.02
C ALA A 46 -23.80 8.60 -20.80
N ILE A 47 -24.00 7.47 -20.11
CA ILE A 47 -23.16 6.92 -19.04
C ILE A 47 -22.92 5.45 -19.33
N GLY A 48 -21.66 5.03 -19.34
CA GLY A 48 -21.25 3.64 -19.59
C GLY A 48 -20.52 2.99 -18.39
N ASN A 49 -20.15 3.76 -17.38
CA ASN A 49 -19.41 3.26 -16.24
C ASN A 49 -19.92 3.89 -14.95
N LEU A 50 -19.93 3.13 -13.86
CA LEU A 50 -20.38 3.59 -12.54
C LEU A 50 -19.32 3.32 -11.48
N LEU A 51 -19.28 4.16 -10.45
CA LEU A 51 -18.52 3.90 -9.24
C LEU A 51 -19.41 4.01 -8.00
N ASN A 52 -18.97 3.39 -6.90
CA ASN A 52 -19.60 3.44 -5.57
C ASN A 52 -21.03 2.85 -5.51
N LEU A 53 -21.33 1.90 -6.38
CA LEU A 53 -22.57 1.11 -6.32
C LEU A 53 -22.27 -0.24 -5.71
N VAL A 54 -23.01 -0.63 -4.66
CA VAL A 54 -22.81 -1.88 -3.92
C VAL A 54 -24.13 -2.61 -3.76
N GLY A 55 -24.04 -3.93 -3.76
CA GLY A 55 -25.18 -4.83 -3.57
C GLY A 55 -25.74 -5.36 -4.89
N THR A 56 -25.91 -6.68 -4.93
CA THR A 56 -26.29 -7.43 -6.12
C THR A 56 -27.56 -6.92 -6.79
N GLU A 57 -28.58 -6.55 -5.99
CA GLU A 57 -29.85 -6.05 -6.51
C GLU A 57 -29.69 -4.70 -7.19
N ASN A 58 -29.00 -3.75 -6.53
CA ASN A 58 -28.73 -2.43 -7.06
C ASN A 58 -27.90 -2.49 -8.36
N VAL A 59 -26.84 -3.30 -8.34
CA VAL A 59 -25.99 -3.52 -9.52
C VAL A 59 -26.81 -4.11 -10.67
N ARG A 60 -27.67 -5.09 -10.39
CA ARG A 60 -28.52 -5.72 -11.39
C ARG A 60 -29.52 -4.74 -12.00
N GLU A 61 -30.14 -3.89 -11.18
CA GLU A 61 -31.07 -2.87 -11.65
C GLU A 61 -30.40 -1.92 -12.64
N MET A 62 -29.22 -1.40 -12.30
CA MET A 62 -28.47 -0.50 -13.21
C MET A 62 -28.01 -1.22 -14.49
N GLN A 63 -27.56 -2.47 -14.39
CA GLN A 63 -27.25 -3.27 -15.57
C GLN A 63 -28.47 -3.51 -16.46
N ASP A 64 -29.66 -3.75 -15.88
CA ASP A 64 -30.91 -3.92 -16.62
C ASP A 64 -31.25 -2.68 -17.45
N LEU A 65 -31.10 -1.48 -16.89
CA LEU A 65 -31.27 -0.23 -17.62
C LEU A 65 -30.34 -0.13 -18.84
N ALA A 66 -29.06 -0.47 -18.65
CA ALA A 66 -28.07 -0.40 -19.72
C ALA A 66 -28.30 -1.46 -20.81
N VAL A 67 -28.60 -2.69 -20.42
CA VAL A 67 -28.67 -3.84 -21.36
C VAL A 67 -30.04 -3.93 -22.04
N LYS A 68 -31.15 -3.67 -21.32
CA LYS A 68 -32.51 -3.90 -21.82
C LYS A 68 -33.17 -2.62 -22.33
N GLU A 69 -32.79 -1.44 -21.80
CA GLU A 69 -33.48 -0.19 -22.10
C GLU A 69 -32.66 0.79 -22.94
N SER A 70 -31.32 0.58 -23.06
CA SER A 70 -30.52 1.38 -23.99
C SER A 70 -30.52 0.81 -25.41
N ARG A 71 -30.27 1.67 -26.39
CA ARG A 71 -30.35 1.33 -27.83
C ARG A 71 -29.36 0.23 -28.25
N LEU A 72 -28.15 0.23 -27.70
CA LEU A 72 -27.08 -0.72 -28.08
C LEU A 72 -26.90 -1.86 -27.09
N GLY A 73 -27.52 -1.81 -25.94
CA GLY A 73 -27.42 -2.85 -24.93
C GLY A 73 -26.01 -3.09 -24.39
N ILE A 74 -25.18 -2.04 -24.32
CA ILE A 74 -23.80 -2.16 -23.85
C ILE A 74 -23.82 -2.19 -22.32
N PRO A 75 -23.25 -3.24 -21.68
CA PRO A 75 -23.24 -3.34 -20.22
C PRO A 75 -22.38 -2.26 -19.56
N LEU A 76 -22.72 -1.91 -18.32
CA LEU A 76 -21.95 -1.00 -17.48
C LEU A 76 -20.68 -1.68 -16.94
N LEU A 77 -19.60 -0.91 -16.83
CA LEU A 77 -18.44 -1.24 -16.00
C LEU A 77 -18.65 -0.60 -14.62
N ILE A 78 -18.70 -1.42 -13.56
CA ILE A 78 -18.98 -0.95 -12.20
C ILE A 78 -17.73 -1.18 -11.34
N GLY A 79 -17.19 -0.09 -10.80
CA GLY A 79 -15.98 -0.06 -9.98
C GLY A 79 -16.24 0.38 -8.55
N TYR A 80 -15.32 -0.03 -7.65
CA TYR A 80 -15.31 0.35 -6.24
C TYR A 80 -13.90 0.35 -5.67
N ASP A 81 -13.65 1.09 -4.58
CA ASP A 81 -12.38 1.10 -3.88
C ASP A 81 -12.26 -0.10 -2.93
N VAL A 82 -11.86 -1.25 -3.47
CA VAL A 82 -11.58 -2.48 -2.71
C VAL A 82 -10.09 -2.53 -2.41
N ILE A 83 -9.62 -1.66 -1.50
CA ILE A 83 -8.19 -1.43 -1.26
C ILE A 83 -7.56 -2.55 -0.43
N HIS A 84 -8.19 -2.92 0.71
CA HIS A 84 -7.71 -3.97 1.61
C HIS A 84 -8.84 -4.87 2.14
N GLY A 85 -9.86 -5.07 1.33
CA GLY A 85 -11.05 -5.87 1.65
C GLY A 85 -12.32 -5.18 1.17
N HIS A 86 -13.44 -5.86 1.27
CA HIS A 86 -14.74 -5.32 0.87
C HIS A 86 -15.72 -5.25 2.06
N ARG A 87 -16.15 -6.39 2.61
CA ARG A 87 -16.96 -6.48 3.85
C ARG A 87 -16.15 -7.03 5.00
N ILE A 88 -15.27 -7.99 4.71
CA ILE A 88 -14.23 -8.43 5.64
C ILE A 88 -12.94 -7.74 5.23
N LEU A 89 -12.35 -7.04 6.20
CA LEU A 89 -11.15 -6.24 5.98
C LEU A 89 -9.91 -6.98 6.46
N PHE A 90 -8.88 -6.92 5.62
CA PHE A 90 -7.49 -7.24 5.94
C PHE A 90 -6.79 -6.01 6.53
N PRO A 91 -5.54 -6.11 6.99
CA PRO A 91 -4.76 -4.92 7.35
C PRO A 91 -4.70 -3.90 6.20
N ILE A 92 -4.55 -2.62 6.54
CA ILE A 92 -4.27 -1.60 5.54
C ILE A 92 -3.00 -1.98 4.75
N PRO A 93 -2.83 -1.53 3.48
CA PRO A 93 -1.71 -1.98 2.64
C PRO A 93 -0.34 -1.78 3.24
N LEU A 94 -0.09 -0.68 3.98
CA LEU A 94 1.17 -0.49 4.70
C LEU A 94 1.39 -1.56 5.79
N GLY A 95 0.34 -1.99 6.47
CA GLY A 95 0.38 -3.10 7.42
C GLY A 95 0.63 -4.44 6.72
N GLU A 96 -0.03 -4.71 5.58
CA GLU A 96 0.25 -5.90 4.78
C GLU A 96 1.69 -5.93 4.28
N ALA A 97 2.23 -4.78 3.83
CA ALA A 97 3.62 -4.66 3.39
C ALA A 97 4.60 -5.08 4.49
N ALA A 98 4.29 -4.81 5.76
CA ALA A 98 5.11 -5.23 6.90
C ALA A 98 5.26 -6.75 7.03
N SER A 99 4.37 -7.53 6.43
CA SER A 99 4.51 -9.00 6.39
C SER A 99 5.67 -9.47 5.53
N PHE A 100 6.11 -8.72 4.52
CA PHE A 100 7.06 -9.11 3.48
C PHE A 100 6.73 -10.50 2.91
N ASP A 101 5.43 -10.72 2.62
CA ASP A 101 4.92 -12.00 2.16
C ASP A 101 4.00 -11.81 0.93
N PRO A 102 4.53 -11.93 -0.31
CA PRO A 102 3.75 -11.74 -1.53
C PRO A 102 2.56 -12.70 -1.68
N GLU A 103 2.61 -13.90 -1.08
CA GLU A 103 1.47 -14.83 -1.14
C GLU A 103 0.32 -14.37 -0.24
N PHE A 104 0.61 -13.73 0.89
CA PHE A 104 -0.42 -13.08 1.69
C PHE A 104 -1.04 -11.90 0.96
N TRP A 105 -0.23 -11.06 0.28
CA TRP A 105 -0.75 -9.94 -0.50
C TRP A 105 -1.65 -10.39 -1.66
N ALA A 106 -1.26 -11.48 -2.35
CA ALA A 106 -2.10 -12.07 -3.39
C ALA A 106 -3.39 -12.69 -2.84
N SER A 107 -3.29 -13.39 -1.69
CA SER A 107 -4.43 -14.06 -1.06
C SER A 107 -5.46 -13.07 -0.52
N SER A 108 -5.03 -11.97 0.12
CA SER A 108 -5.94 -10.93 0.59
C SER A 108 -6.67 -10.25 -0.57
N ALA A 109 -5.96 -9.90 -1.66
CA ALA A 109 -6.55 -9.33 -2.86
C ALA A 109 -7.53 -10.31 -3.54
N ARG A 110 -7.19 -11.61 -3.59
CA ARG A 110 -8.05 -12.65 -4.15
C ARG A 110 -9.37 -12.79 -3.38
N GLU A 111 -9.29 -12.87 -2.05
CA GLU A 111 -10.49 -12.98 -1.21
C GLU A 111 -11.34 -11.70 -1.21
N ALA A 112 -10.70 -10.52 -1.27
CA ALA A 112 -11.39 -9.26 -1.45
C ALA A 112 -12.12 -9.19 -2.81
N ALA A 113 -11.48 -9.66 -3.89
CA ALA A 113 -12.08 -9.72 -5.22
C ALA A 113 -13.33 -10.63 -5.24
N LYS A 114 -13.24 -11.83 -4.64
CA LYS A 114 -14.38 -12.76 -4.56
C LYS A 114 -15.58 -12.12 -3.86
N GLU A 115 -15.35 -11.47 -2.73
CA GLU A 115 -16.41 -10.83 -1.95
C GLU A 115 -17.03 -9.64 -2.69
N ALA A 116 -16.22 -8.81 -3.35
CA ALA A 116 -16.67 -7.68 -4.13
C ALA A 116 -17.42 -8.12 -5.42
N ALA A 117 -16.92 -9.15 -6.10
CA ALA A 117 -17.59 -9.71 -7.26
C ALA A 117 -18.93 -10.36 -6.90
N ALA A 118 -19.08 -10.94 -5.70
CA ALA A 118 -20.37 -11.44 -5.21
C ALA A 118 -21.39 -10.30 -5.03
N ASP A 119 -20.95 -9.07 -4.76
CA ASP A 119 -21.80 -7.87 -4.76
C ASP A 119 -22.05 -7.28 -6.18
N GLY A 120 -21.50 -7.91 -7.22
CA GLY A 120 -21.72 -7.52 -8.62
C GLY A 120 -20.66 -6.59 -9.21
N LEU A 121 -19.60 -6.26 -8.46
CA LEU A 121 -18.52 -5.38 -8.92
C LEU A 121 -17.65 -6.06 -9.97
N ALA A 122 -17.15 -5.28 -10.95
CA ALA A 122 -16.30 -5.76 -12.04
C ALA A 122 -14.89 -5.19 -11.99
N MET A 123 -14.66 -4.14 -11.19
CA MET A 123 -13.40 -3.42 -11.14
C MET A 123 -13.10 -2.91 -9.73
N THR A 124 -11.81 -2.82 -9.39
CA THR A 124 -11.34 -2.13 -8.19
C THR A 124 -10.32 -1.04 -8.55
N PHE A 125 -10.31 0.07 -7.79
CA PHE A 125 -9.30 1.12 -7.89
C PHE A 125 -8.11 0.82 -6.96
N ALA A 126 -7.56 -0.38 -7.11
CA ALA A 126 -6.42 -0.93 -6.39
C ALA A 126 -5.59 -1.84 -7.33
N PRO A 127 -4.27 -2.03 -7.04
CA PRO A 127 -3.50 -1.58 -5.89
C PRO A 127 -3.02 -0.12 -5.98
N MET A 128 -2.85 0.52 -4.82
CA MET A 128 -2.10 1.75 -4.70
C MET A 128 -0.62 1.42 -4.60
N LEU A 129 0.22 2.06 -5.44
CA LEU A 129 1.61 1.69 -5.66
C LEU A 129 2.61 2.84 -5.43
N ASP A 130 2.15 3.93 -4.85
CA ASP A 130 3.00 5.08 -4.58
C ASP A 130 4.06 4.74 -3.53
N VAL A 131 5.33 4.81 -3.94
CA VAL A 131 6.46 4.75 -3.01
C VAL A 131 6.51 6.04 -2.21
N THR A 132 6.46 5.95 -0.88
CA THR A 132 6.36 7.11 0.01
C THR A 132 7.44 7.11 1.07
N ARG A 133 8.17 8.23 1.19
CA ARG A 133 9.25 8.47 2.14
C ARG A 133 8.93 9.57 3.16
N ASP A 134 7.70 10.09 3.09
CA ASP A 134 7.22 11.16 3.97
C ASP A 134 5.95 10.70 4.72
N PRO A 135 6.07 10.32 6.00
CA PRO A 135 4.93 9.88 6.80
C PRO A 135 3.93 10.99 7.13
N ARG A 136 4.22 12.26 6.79
CA ARG A 136 3.25 13.34 6.92
C ARG A 136 2.11 13.21 5.92
N TRP A 137 2.34 12.56 4.78
CA TRP A 137 1.30 12.26 3.79
C TRP A 137 0.39 11.14 4.28
N GLY A 138 -0.93 11.42 4.36
CA GLY A 138 -1.92 10.47 4.88
C GLY A 138 -2.04 9.19 4.09
N ARG A 139 -1.88 9.28 2.77
CA ARG A 139 -2.03 8.14 1.86
C ARG A 139 -0.88 7.13 1.92
N ILE A 140 0.18 7.38 2.69
CA ILE A 140 1.19 6.35 2.98
C ILE A 140 0.55 5.05 3.51
N ALA A 141 -0.59 5.16 4.20
CA ALA A 141 -1.37 4.03 4.72
C ALA A 141 -1.86 3.06 3.62
N GLU A 142 -2.02 3.56 2.39
CA GLU A 142 -2.59 2.83 1.27
C GLU A 142 -1.56 2.07 0.42
N GLY A 143 -0.26 2.33 0.64
CA GLY A 143 0.81 1.90 -0.24
C GLY A 143 1.80 0.90 0.36
N PRO A 144 2.83 0.55 -0.43
CA PRO A 144 3.81 -0.48 -0.08
C PRO A 144 4.91 0.00 0.89
N GLY A 145 4.97 1.30 1.21
CA GLY A 145 6.06 1.89 1.98
C GLY A 145 7.09 2.63 1.12
N GLU A 146 8.37 2.60 1.53
CA GLU A 146 9.42 3.47 0.98
C GLU A 146 10.28 2.85 -0.12
N ASP A 147 10.14 1.54 -0.38
CA ASP A 147 11.04 0.81 -1.27
C ASP A 147 10.37 0.40 -2.60
N PRO A 148 11.00 0.68 -3.76
CA PRO A 148 10.44 0.35 -5.07
C PRO A 148 10.32 -1.15 -5.35
N LEU A 149 11.21 -2.00 -4.79
CA LEU A 149 11.12 -3.46 -4.98
C LEU A 149 9.93 -4.04 -4.21
N VAL A 150 9.69 -3.57 -2.98
CA VAL A 150 8.49 -3.95 -2.21
C VAL A 150 7.24 -3.54 -2.98
N GLY A 151 7.22 -2.31 -3.52
CA GLY A 151 6.14 -1.83 -4.38
C GLY A 151 5.93 -2.70 -5.62
N ALA A 152 7.00 -3.10 -6.31
CA ALA A 152 6.94 -3.98 -7.48
C ALA A 152 6.37 -5.36 -7.13
N ARG A 153 6.83 -5.99 -6.05
CA ARG A 153 6.34 -7.29 -5.60
C ARG A 153 4.88 -7.23 -5.14
N MET A 154 4.49 -6.13 -4.48
CA MET A 154 3.09 -5.92 -4.10
C MET A 154 2.20 -5.71 -5.34
N ALA A 155 2.66 -4.97 -6.35
CA ALA A 155 1.97 -4.79 -7.62
C ALA A 155 1.69 -6.15 -8.29
N GLU A 156 2.73 -6.98 -8.48
CA GLU A 156 2.62 -8.31 -9.06
C GLU A 156 1.61 -9.19 -8.30
N ALA A 157 1.73 -9.22 -6.97
CA ALA A 157 0.89 -10.03 -6.09
C ALA A 157 -0.58 -9.58 -6.11
N LYS A 158 -0.84 -8.29 -5.94
CA LYS A 158 -2.20 -7.74 -5.88
C LYS A 158 -2.91 -7.81 -7.24
N VAL A 159 -2.23 -7.51 -8.35
CA VAL A 159 -2.80 -7.66 -9.70
C VAL A 159 -3.21 -9.10 -9.94
N ARG A 160 -2.32 -10.07 -9.66
CA ARG A 160 -2.63 -11.51 -9.75
C ARG A 160 -3.81 -11.89 -8.86
N GLY A 161 -3.86 -11.37 -7.63
CA GLY A 161 -4.94 -11.64 -6.68
C GLY A 161 -6.30 -11.12 -7.17
N PHE A 162 -6.39 -9.85 -7.55
CA PHE A 162 -7.64 -9.25 -8.01
C PHE A 162 -8.13 -9.85 -9.32
N GLN A 163 -7.24 -10.04 -10.32
CA GLN A 163 -7.60 -10.43 -11.67
C GLN A 163 -7.74 -11.95 -11.89
N SER A 164 -7.33 -12.78 -10.92
CA SER A 164 -7.32 -14.24 -11.09
C SER A 164 -6.42 -14.69 -12.25
N ALA A 165 -6.60 -15.91 -12.74
CA ALA A 165 -5.94 -16.42 -13.93
C ALA A 165 -6.58 -15.87 -15.23
N ASP A 166 -7.89 -15.64 -15.19
CA ASP A 166 -8.66 -15.07 -16.29
C ASP A 166 -9.56 -13.93 -15.76
N LEU A 167 -9.42 -12.76 -16.36
CA LEU A 167 -10.25 -11.60 -16.00
C LEU A 167 -11.75 -11.82 -16.25
N GLY A 168 -12.09 -12.76 -17.13
CA GLY A 168 -13.45 -13.24 -17.40
C GLY A 168 -14.07 -14.09 -16.30
N ASP A 169 -13.32 -14.54 -15.29
CA ASP A 169 -13.85 -15.29 -14.16
C ASP A 169 -14.92 -14.49 -13.40
N ALA A 170 -15.96 -15.18 -12.95
CA ALA A 170 -17.10 -14.56 -12.26
C ALA A 170 -16.73 -13.92 -10.91
N ASP A 171 -15.60 -14.27 -10.35
CA ASP A 171 -15.09 -13.80 -9.07
C ASP A 171 -13.80 -12.94 -9.21
N ALA A 172 -13.41 -12.57 -10.45
CA ALA A 172 -12.29 -11.67 -10.74
C ALA A 172 -12.74 -10.21 -10.83
N LEU A 173 -11.84 -9.28 -10.49
CA LEU A 173 -11.99 -7.85 -10.68
C LEU A 173 -10.88 -7.32 -11.57
N ALA A 174 -11.19 -6.39 -12.47
CA ALA A 174 -10.17 -5.58 -13.12
C ALA A 174 -9.43 -4.73 -12.08
N ALA A 175 -8.13 -4.92 -11.96
CA ALA A 175 -7.28 -4.10 -11.10
C ALA A 175 -6.96 -2.77 -11.77
N CYS A 176 -6.89 -1.68 -10.98
CA CYS A 176 -6.45 -0.36 -11.42
C CYS A 176 -5.28 0.10 -10.56
N ALA A 177 -4.06 0.06 -11.10
CA ALA A 177 -2.89 0.53 -10.38
C ALA A 177 -2.90 2.06 -10.28
N LYS A 178 -2.70 2.59 -9.06
CA LYS A 178 -2.75 4.02 -8.76
C LYS A 178 -1.66 4.45 -7.78
N HIS A 179 -1.24 5.71 -7.78
CA HIS A 179 -1.57 6.78 -8.70
C HIS A 179 -0.35 7.05 -9.58
N TYR A 180 -0.47 6.82 -10.85
CA TYR A 180 0.64 6.97 -11.82
C TYR A 180 0.92 8.46 -12.06
N CYS A 181 2.09 9.01 -11.68
CA CYS A 181 3.09 8.42 -10.80
C CYS A 181 3.68 9.50 -9.87
N ALA A 182 4.48 9.04 -8.91
CA ALA A 182 5.20 9.89 -7.96
C ALA A 182 4.35 10.69 -6.96
N TYR A 183 3.08 10.36 -6.78
CA TYR A 183 2.21 11.05 -5.83
C TYR A 183 2.75 10.98 -4.39
N GLY A 184 3.46 9.90 -4.01
CA GLY A 184 4.11 9.76 -2.71
C GLY A 184 5.22 10.77 -2.40
N CYS A 185 5.55 11.67 -3.36
CA CYS A 185 6.56 12.73 -3.24
C CYS A 185 5.97 14.13 -3.09
N VAL A 186 4.70 14.27 -2.75
CA VAL A 186 4.05 15.58 -2.58
C VAL A 186 4.84 16.48 -1.62
N THR A 187 4.93 17.75 -1.99
CA THR A 187 5.70 18.74 -1.24
C THR A 187 5.24 18.83 0.23
N ALA A 188 6.18 18.58 1.15
CA ALA A 188 5.97 18.60 2.59
C ALA A 188 4.89 17.60 3.09
N GLY A 189 4.66 16.50 2.38
CA GLY A 189 3.65 15.50 2.72
C GLY A 189 2.22 16.02 2.66
N ARG A 190 1.96 17.15 2.00
CA ARG A 190 0.62 17.71 1.86
C ARG A 190 -0.08 17.09 0.67
N ASP A 191 -1.20 16.48 0.92
CA ASP A 191 -2.00 15.88 -0.15
C ASP A 191 -2.35 16.91 -1.24
N TYR A 192 -2.37 16.49 -2.48
CA TYR A 192 -2.61 17.31 -3.69
C TYR A 192 -1.55 18.38 -3.98
N ALA A 193 -0.48 18.49 -3.17
CA ALA A 193 0.58 19.47 -3.43
C ALA A 193 1.44 19.06 -4.64
N PRO A 194 2.09 20.04 -5.31
CA PRO A 194 2.98 19.76 -6.43
C PRO A 194 4.11 18.79 -6.09
N VAL A 195 4.56 18.05 -7.10
CA VAL A 195 5.72 17.16 -7.04
C VAL A 195 6.83 17.68 -7.93
N ASP A 196 8.01 17.87 -7.36
CA ASP A 196 9.22 18.29 -8.08
C ASP A 196 10.37 17.35 -7.72
N ILE A 197 10.72 16.44 -8.63
CA ILE A 197 11.75 15.42 -8.45
C ILE A 197 12.60 15.26 -9.71
N SER A 198 13.82 14.76 -9.55
CA SER A 198 14.65 14.46 -10.72
C SER A 198 14.10 13.28 -11.51
N ASP A 199 14.32 13.27 -12.86
CA ASP A 199 13.94 12.17 -13.73
C ASP A 199 14.55 10.84 -13.28
N ARG A 200 15.78 10.86 -12.75
CA ARG A 200 16.40 9.66 -12.15
C ARG A 200 15.57 9.09 -11.02
N THR A 201 15.14 9.93 -10.06
CA THR A 201 14.29 9.50 -8.94
C THR A 201 12.94 9.00 -9.45
N LEU A 202 12.36 9.67 -10.45
CA LEU A 202 11.13 9.24 -11.08
C LEU A 202 11.25 7.80 -11.63
N HIS A 203 12.26 7.55 -12.46
CA HIS A 203 12.42 6.27 -13.16
C HIS A 203 12.95 5.13 -12.27
N GLU A 204 13.92 5.40 -11.38
CA GLU A 204 14.53 4.37 -10.54
C GLU A 204 13.71 4.03 -9.29
N VAL A 205 12.74 4.88 -8.91
CA VAL A 205 11.97 4.68 -7.69
C VAL A 205 10.46 4.57 -7.99
N HIS A 206 9.87 5.65 -8.52
CA HIS A 206 8.41 5.77 -8.56
C HIS A 206 7.75 5.05 -9.74
N MET A 207 8.45 4.84 -10.83
CA MET A 207 7.92 4.10 -11.99
C MET A 207 8.10 2.58 -11.88
N VAL A 208 8.98 2.10 -11.02
CA VAL A 208 9.30 0.67 -10.86
C VAL A 208 8.06 -0.17 -10.49
N PRO A 209 7.23 0.20 -9.51
CA PRO A 209 6.02 -0.57 -9.18
C PRO A 209 5.00 -0.59 -10.33
N PHE A 210 4.86 0.49 -11.07
CA PHE A 210 3.94 0.56 -12.20
C PHE A 210 4.42 -0.28 -13.39
N ALA A 211 5.73 -0.30 -13.66
CA ALA A 211 6.29 -1.21 -14.67
C ALA A 211 6.03 -2.68 -14.31
N ALA A 212 6.14 -3.04 -13.03
CA ALA A 212 5.79 -4.37 -12.53
C ALA A 212 4.29 -4.67 -12.68
N ALA A 213 3.40 -3.70 -12.37
CA ALA A 213 1.96 -3.85 -12.57
C ALA A 213 1.61 -4.08 -14.05
N VAL A 214 2.22 -3.32 -14.97
CA VAL A 214 2.04 -3.52 -16.43
C VAL A 214 2.52 -4.90 -16.86
N SER A 215 3.69 -5.34 -16.38
CA SER A 215 4.22 -6.67 -16.66
C SER A 215 3.34 -7.79 -16.10
N ALA A 216 2.64 -7.54 -14.99
CA ALA A 216 1.65 -8.46 -14.41
C ALA A 216 0.29 -8.43 -15.13
N GLY A 217 0.12 -7.61 -16.17
CA GLY A 217 -1.09 -7.52 -16.98
C GLY A 217 -2.22 -6.73 -16.35
N VAL A 218 -1.94 -5.69 -15.55
CA VAL A 218 -2.94 -4.83 -14.94
C VAL A 218 -3.92 -4.28 -15.97
N ALA A 219 -5.22 -4.31 -15.66
CA ALA A 219 -6.29 -3.94 -16.59
C ALA A 219 -6.45 -2.42 -16.77
N ALA A 220 -6.15 -1.65 -15.72
CA ALA A 220 -6.27 -0.20 -15.74
C ALA A 220 -5.16 0.50 -14.94
N ILE A 221 -4.95 1.77 -15.26
CA ILE A 221 -4.05 2.67 -14.53
C ILE A 221 -4.77 3.99 -14.29
N MET A 222 -4.55 4.58 -13.10
CA MET A 222 -5.10 5.88 -12.71
C MET A 222 -3.96 6.88 -12.52
N PRO A 223 -3.92 8.01 -13.27
CA PRO A 223 -2.94 9.07 -13.05
C PRO A 223 -3.12 9.74 -11.70
N ALA A 224 -2.05 10.28 -11.13
CA ALA A 224 -2.09 11.07 -9.92
C ALA A 224 -2.83 12.42 -10.11
N PHE A 225 -3.38 12.97 -9.03
CA PHE A 225 -3.99 14.31 -9.01
C PHE A 225 -3.00 15.43 -9.33
N THR A 226 -1.75 15.23 -8.91
CA THR A 226 -0.74 16.29 -8.84
C THR A 226 -0.13 16.59 -10.20
N ASP A 227 0.47 17.77 -10.31
CA ASP A 227 1.47 17.99 -11.34
C ASP A 227 2.80 17.34 -10.93
N LEU A 228 3.57 16.93 -11.92
CA LEU A 228 4.93 16.47 -11.79
C LEU A 228 5.83 17.38 -12.62
N ASN A 229 6.76 18.06 -11.93
CA ASN A 229 7.68 19.00 -12.56
C ASN A 229 6.93 20.07 -13.41
N GLY A 230 5.78 20.55 -12.89
CA GLY A 230 4.95 21.57 -13.52
C GLY A 230 3.97 21.06 -14.59
N VAL A 231 3.86 19.74 -14.85
CA VAL A 231 2.91 19.15 -15.79
C VAL A 231 1.89 18.28 -15.05
N PRO A 232 0.61 18.66 -14.97
CA PRO A 232 -0.42 17.84 -14.35
C PRO A 232 -0.47 16.45 -14.96
N MET A 233 -0.48 15.40 -14.12
CA MET A 233 -0.38 14.02 -14.59
C MET A 233 -1.52 13.64 -15.54
N THR A 234 -2.73 14.14 -15.31
CA THR A 234 -3.90 13.94 -16.19
C THR A 234 -3.69 14.50 -17.61
N ALA A 235 -2.80 15.49 -17.79
CA ALA A 235 -2.44 16.08 -19.08
C ALA A 235 -1.03 15.67 -19.56
N ASN A 236 -0.33 14.79 -18.84
CA ASN A 236 1.06 14.46 -19.13
C ASN A 236 1.19 13.40 -20.25
N LYS A 237 1.17 13.89 -21.49
CA LYS A 237 1.30 13.02 -22.67
C LYS A 237 2.61 12.22 -22.67
N ALA A 238 3.73 12.83 -22.27
CA ALA A 238 5.02 12.16 -22.26
C ALA A 238 5.02 10.91 -21.38
N LEU A 239 4.39 10.97 -20.19
CA LEU A 239 4.35 9.83 -19.28
C LEU A 239 3.20 8.87 -19.57
N LEU A 240 2.00 9.35 -19.93
CA LEU A 240 0.84 8.49 -20.17
C LEU A 240 0.84 7.83 -21.55
N ARG A 241 1.26 8.54 -22.60
CA ARG A 241 1.22 8.00 -23.95
C ARG A 241 2.59 7.48 -24.40
N ASP A 242 3.64 8.31 -24.28
CA ASP A 242 4.92 7.94 -24.87
C ASP A 242 5.66 6.92 -24.00
N TRP A 243 5.64 7.08 -22.66
CA TRP A 243 6.28 6.13 -21.76
C TRP A 243 5.39 4.93 -21.44
N LEU A 244 4.21 5.15 -20.84
CA LEU A 244 3.33 4.07 -20.35
C LEU A 244 2.88 3.16 -21.49
N ARG A 245 2.31 3.75 -22.57
CA ARG A 245 1.85 2.94 -23.71
C ARG A 245 2.96 2.60 -24.69
N GLY A 246 3.84 3.56 -25.00
CA GLY A 246 4.90 3.38 -26.01
C GLY A 246 6.03 2.51 -25.50
N ARG A 247 6.61 2.82 -24.34
CA ARG A 247 7.80 2.11 -23.81
C ARG A 247 7.46 0.89 -22.95
N LEU A 248 6.46 1.00 -22.05
CA LEU A 248 6.05 -0.13 -21.21
C LEU A 248 5.06 -1.07 -21.90
N GLY A 249 4.45 -0.66 -23.02
CA GLY A 249 3.52 -1.50 -23.79
C GLY A 249 2.14 -1.65 -23.14
N PHE A 250 1.71 -0.73 -22.29
CA PHE A 250 0.40 -0.80 -21.64
C PHE A 250 -0.74 -0.63 -22.66
N ASP A 251 -1.60 -1.61 -22.78
CA ASP A 251 -2.75 -1.65 -23.70
C ASP A 251 -4.11 -1.49 -23.00
N GLY A 252 -4.13 -1.47 -21.67
CA GLY A 252 -5.33 -1.33 -20.85
C GLY A 252 -5.92 0.08 -20.86
N VAL A 253 -6.86 0.32 -19.94
CA VAL A 253 -7.61 1.57 -19.80
C VAL A 253 -6.92 2.52 -18.83
N VAL A 254 -6.80 3.81 -19.19
CA VAL A 254 -6.39 4.88 -18.27
C VAL A 254 -7.65 5.60 -17.79
N ILE A 255 -7.88 5.61 -16.48
CA ILE A 255 -9.04 6.24 -15.84
C ILE A 255 -8.54 7.44 -15.04
N SER A 256 -9.10 8.64 -15.27
CA SER A 256 -8.74 9.80 -14.44
C SER A 256 -9.04 9.54 -12.98
N ASP A 257 -8.34 10.20 -12.07
CA ASP A 257 -8.78 10.27 -10.69
C ASP A 257 -10.04 11.16 -10.57
N TYR A 258 -10.64 11.18 -9.39
CA TYR A 258 -11.91 11.84 -9.11
C TYR A 258 -11.87 13.33 -9.45
N ASN A 259 -12.66 13.76 -10.44
CA ASN A 259 -12.73 15.13 -10.94
C ASN A 259 -11.41 15.70 -11.55
N ALA A 260 -10.35 14.93 -11.69
CA ALA A 260 -9.02 15.41 -12.02
C ALA A 260 -8.92 16.06 -13.41
N ILE A 261 -9.80 15.73 -14.38
CA ILE A 261 -9.81 16.41 -15.68
C ILE A 261 -10.25 17.87 -15.52
N ALA A 262 -11.30 18.15 -14.75
CA ALA A 262 -11.75 19.53 -14.53
C ALA A 262 -10.73 20.35 -13.72
N GLU A 263 -9.91 19.70 -12.90
CA GLU A 263 -8.84 20.33 -12.12
C GLU A 263 -7.70 20.89 -12.99
N LEU A 264 -7.57 20.48 -14.25
CA LEU A 264 -6.63 21.10 -15.21
C LEU A 264 -6.86 22.60 -15.37
N ILE A 265 -8.10 23.05 -15.19
CA ILE A 265 -8.44 24.49 -15.19
C ILE A 265 -7.81 25.17 -13.96
N ARG A 266 -7.88 24.55 -12.79
CA ARG A 266 -7.28 25.07 -11.55
C ARG A 266 -5.74 24.99 -11.56
N HIS A 267 -5.18 24.00 -12.24
CA HIS A 267 -3.74 23.93 -12.52
C HIS A 267 -3.27 25.04 -13.48
N GLY A 268 -4.21 25.77 -14.12
CA GLY A 268 -3.89 26.86 -15.04
C GLY A 268 -3.36 26.40 -16.40
N VAL A 269 -3.57 25.12 -16.77
CA VAL A 269 -3.13 24.56 -18.07
C VAL A 269 -4.26 24.45 -19.09
N ALA A 270 -5.51 24.67 -18.66
CA ALA A 270 -6.70 24.73 -19.52
C ALA A 270 -7.54 25.95 -19.18
N ALA A 271 -8.06 26.64 -20.18
CA ALA A 271 -8.90 27.82 -19.99
C ALA A 271 -10.36 27.47 -19.69
N ASP A 272 -10.83 26.34 -20.22
CA ASP A 272 -12.21 25.86 -20.04
C ASP A 272 -12.27 24.30 -20.04
N LEU A 273 -13.46 23.77 -19.79
CA LEU A 273 -13.69 22.33 -19.73
C LEU A 273 -13.41 21.62 -21.06
N ALA A 274 -13.61 22.31 -22.19
CA ALA A 274 -13.33 21.73 -23.52
C ALA A 274 -11.85 21.57 -23.76
N GLU A 275 -11.03 22.52 -23.35
CA GLU A 275 -9.58 22.44 -23.44
C GLU A 275 -9.04 21.38 -22.46
N ALA A 276 -9.55 21.33 -21.21
CA ALA A 276 -9.21 20.32 -20.23
C ALA A 276 -9.48 18.89 -20.75
N ALA A 277 -10.67 18.67 -21.31
CA ALA A 277 -11.06 17.39 -21.91
C ALA A 277 -10.17 17.01 -23.09
N ALA A 278 -9.83 17.98 -23.95
CA ALA A 278 -8.95 17.73 -25.09
C ALA A 278 -7.51 17.37 -24.67
N LEU A 279 -6.98 18.06 -23.66
CA LEU A 279 -5.65 17.75 -23.09
C LEU A 279 -5.60 16.36 -22.51
N ALA A 280 -6.57 15.98 -21.68
CA ALA A 280 -6.64 14.67 -21.04
C ALA A 280 -6.77 13.54 -22.09
N LEU A 281 -7.69 13.67 -23.07
CA LEU A 281 -7.87 12.67 -24.11
C LEU A 281 -6.60 12.50 -24.94
N LYS A 282 -5.93 13.60 -25.32
CA LYS A 282 -4.67 13.56 -26.06
C LYS A 282 -3.50 13.01 -25.26
N ALA A 283 -3.50 13.21 -23.94
CA ALA A 283 -2.54 12.59 -23.06
C ALA A 283 -2.74 11.08 -22.94
N GLY A 284 -3.94 10.57 -23.26
CA GLY A 284 -4.23 9.15 -23.28
C GLY A 284 -5.13 8.67 -22.13
N VAL A 285 -5.81 9.57 -21.43
CA VAL A 285 -6.87 9.26 -20.47
C VAL A 285 -8.10 8.78 -21.23
N ASP A 286 -8.60 7.60 -20.91
CA ASP A 286 -9.72 6.97 -21.63
C ASP A 286 -11.06 7.19 -20.92
N ILE A 287 -11.10 7.15 -19.60
CA ILE A 287 -12.32 7.35 -18.80
C ILE A 287 -12.16 8.59 -17.92
N ASP A 288 -13.16 9.45 -18.01
CA ASP A 288 -13.38 10.62 -17.15
C ASP A 288 -14.18 10.20 -15.91
N MET A 289 -13.55 10.23 -14.75
CA MET A 289 -14.20 9.95 -13.47
C MET A 289 -14.72 11.26 -12.87
N MET A 290 -16.03 11.43 -12.82
CA MET A 290 -16.79 12.47 -12.12
C MET A 290 -16.70 13.90 -12.65
N ALA A 291 -15.78 14.25 -13.56
CA ALA A 291 -15.63 15.62 -14.02
C ALA A 291 -16.71 16.05 -15.03
N ASP A 292 -17.40 15.08 -15.67
CA ASP A 292 -18.30 15.31 -16.81
C ASP A 292 -17.65 16.10 -17.97
N ALA A 293 -16.32 16.16 -17.96
CA ALA A 293 -15.54 16.90 -18.94
C ALA A 293 -15.65 16.27 -20.33
N TYR A 294 -15.70 14.94 -20.42
CA TYR A 294 -15.85 14.28 -21.70
C TYR A 294 -17.26 14.43 -22.29
N ARG A 295 -18.29 14.38 -21.47
CA ARG A 295 -19.67 14.57 -21.93
C ARG A 295 -19.93 15.99 -22.43
N HIS A 296 -19.42 17.01 -21.75
CA HIS A 296 -19.71 18.40 -22.02
C HIS A 296 -18.61 19.14 -22.77
N GLY A 297 -17.34 18.79 -22.52
CA GLY A 297 -16.19 19.45 -23.11
C GLY A 297 -15.80 18.90 -24.49
N LEU A 298 -15.78 17.57 -24.70
CA LEU A 298 -15.34 16.99 -25.98
C LEU A 298 -16.21 17.39 -27.19
N PRO A 299 -17.54 17.52 -27.10
CA PRO A 299 -18.31 18.05 -28.23
C PRO A 299 -17.85 19.46 -28.69
N ILE A 300 -17.51 20.32 -27.74
CA ILE A 300 -16.98 21.66 -28.03
C ILE A 300 -15.55 21.58 -28.57
N ALA A 301 -14.72 20.71 -27.99
CA ALA A 301 -13.36 20.47 -28.45
C ALA A 301 -13.32 19.93 -29.90
N LEU A 302 -14.25 19.05 -30.28
CA LEU A 302 -14.45 18.58 -31.66
C LEU A 302 -14.80 19.74 -32.61
N GLN A 303 -15.76 20.60 -32.21
CA GLN A 303 -16.14 21.77 -33.02
C GLN A 303 -14.97 22.74 -33.20
N ARG A 304 -14.09 22.87 -32.19
CA ARG A 304 -12.87 23.70 -32.25
C ARG A 304 -11.73 23.01 -33.05
N GLY A 305 -11.89 21.75 -33.47
CA GLY A 305 -10.83 20.98 -34.12
C GLY A 305 -9.67 20.60 -33.18
N ALA A 306 -9.89 20.71 -31.84
CA ALA A 306 -8.88 20.37 -30.85
C ALA A 306 -8.68 18.86 -30.69
N VAL A 307 -9.70 18.07 -30.97
CA VAL A 307 -9.65 16.59 -31.02
C VAL A 307 -10.41 16.08 -32.24
N SER A 308 -10.20 14.83 -32.63
CA SER A 308 -10.90 14.16 -33.72
C SER A 308 -11.82 13.04 -33.20
N VAL A 309 -12.79 12.60 -34.02
CA VAL A 309 -13.61 11.43 -33.73
C VAL A 309 -12.73 10.17 -33.59
N ALA A 310 -11.63 10.09 -34.32
CA ALA A 310 -10.70 8.97 -34.26
C ALA A 310 -9.99 8.89 -32.89
N ASP A 311 -9.70 10.03 -32.25
CA ASP A 311 -9.12 10.06 -30.89
C ASP A 311 -10.14 9.48 -29.86
N ILE A 312 -11.42 9.88 -30.00
CA ILE A 312 -12.51 9.36 -29.16
C ILE A 312 -12.68 7.85 -29.40
N ASP A 313 -12.73 7.40 -30.65
CA ASP A 313 -12.92 6.00 -31.03
C ASP A 313 -11.79 5.11 -30.49
N GLN A 314 -10.57 5.63 -30.39
CA GLN A 314 -9.46 4.90 -29.81
C GLN A 314 -9.66 4.62 -28.30
N SER A 315 -10.14 5.59 -27.53
CA SER A 315 -10.45 5.42 -26.11
C SER A 315 -11.67 4.52 -25.91
N VAL A 316 -12.73 4.70 -26.68
CA VAL A 316 -13.92 3.83 -26.68
C VAL A 316 -13.53 2.37 -26.93
N ARG A 317 -12.65 2.14 -27.91
CA ARG A 317 -12.15 0.79 -28.23
C ARG A 317 -11.52 0.11 -27.01
N ARG A 318 -10.66 0.80 -26.26
CA ARG A 318 -10.02 0.23 -25.06
C ARG A 318 -11.04 -0.10 -23.98
N VAL A 319 -12.01 0.77 -23.74
CA VAL A 319 -13.07 0.53 -22.75
C VAL A 319 -13.93 -0.67 -23.16
N LEU A 320 -14.32 -0.78 -24.42
CA LEU A 320 -15.10 -1.91 -24.91
C LEU A 320 -14.32 -3.24 -24.87
N ILE A 321 -13.02 -3.21 -25.18
CA ILE A 321 -12.13 -4.38 -25.04
C ILE A 321 -12.05 -4.81 -23.57
N LEU A 322 -11.93 -3.88 -22.62
CA LEU A 322 -11.94 -4.23 -21.19
C LEU A 322 -13.26 -4.90 -20.79
N LYS A 323 -14.40 -4.36 -21.23
CA LYS A 323 -15.72 -4.98 -20.99
C LYS A 323 -15.84 -6.38 -21.62
N GLU A 324 -15.25 -6.58 -22.80
CA GLU A 324 -15.21 -7.90 -23.46
C GLU A 324 -14.32 -8.88 -22.67
N ARG A 325 -13.11 -8.48 -22.27
CA ARG A 325 -12.22 -9.30 -21.42
C ARG A 325 -12.86 -9.67 -20.07
N LEU A 326 -13.67 -8.79 -19.50
CA LEU A 326 -14.45 -9.05 -18.28
C LEU A 326 -15.65 -9.98 -18.52
N GLY A 327 -15.91 -10.37 -19.77
CA GLY A 327 -17.04 -11.20 -20.18
C GLY A 327 -18.41 -10.55 -19.98
N LEU A 328 -18.47 -9.22 -19.88
CA LEU A 328 -19.73 -8.50 -19.62
C LEU A 328 -20.69 -8.56 -20.81
N PHE A 329 -20.20 -8.71 -22.04
CA PHE A 329 -21.04 -8.87 -23.23
C PHE A 329 -21.67 -10.25 -23.33
N GLU A 330 -21.04 -11.29 -22.79
CA GLU A 330 -21.57 -12.65 -22.74
C GLU A 330 -22.59 -12.81 -21.62
N ASP A 331 -22.29 -12.25 -20.47
CA ASP A 331 -23.15 -12.27 -19.29
C ASP A 331 -22.88 -11.07 -18.38
N PRO A 332 -23.65 -9.97 -18.53
CA PRO A 332 -23.48 -8.75 -17.72
C PRO A 332 -23.78 -8.98 -16.22
N TYR A 333 -24.40 -10.09 -15.88
CA TYR A 333 -24.81 -10.46 -14.51
C TYR A 333 -23.94 -11.57 -13.91
N ARG A 334 -22.86 -12.00 -14.58
CA ARG A 334 -22.04 -13.14 -14.11
C ARG A 334 -21.49 -12.90 -12.70
N ARG A 335 -21.14 -11.66 -12.38
CA ARG A 335 -20.83 -11.22 -11.02
C ARG A 335 -22.15 -10.96 -10.29
N GLY A 336 -22.20 -11.30 -8.99
CA GLY A 336 -23.43 -11.22 -8.19
C GLY A 336 -24.35 -12.46 -8.31
N LYS A 337 -23.95 -13.49 -9.07
CA LYS A 337 -24.69 -14.77 -9.14
C LYS A 337 -24.22 -15.80 -8.12
N VAL A 338 -23.01 -15.62 -7.59
CA VAL A 338 -22.42 -16.57 -6.64
C VAL A 338 -22.87 -16.19 -5.24
N GLU A 339 -23.75 -17.00 -4.66
CA GLU A 339 -24.13 -16.85 -3.25
C GLU A 339 -22.94 -17.19 -2.37
N GLU A 340 -22.59 -16.29 -1.46
CA GLU A 340 -21.49 -16.52 -0.54
C GLU A 340 -21.87 -17.56 0.51
N LEU A 341 -21.22 -18.72 0.48
CA LEU A 341 -21.42 -19.76 1.49
C LEU A 341 -20.86 -19.30 2.85
N PRO A 342 -21.53 -19.62 3.98
CA PRO A 342 -21.04 -19.26 5.32
C PRO A 342 -19.61 -19.75 5.60
N ALA A 343 -19.21 -20.89 5.02
CA ALA A 343 -17.86 -21.42 5.12
C ALA A 343 -16.81 -20.51 4.44
N ALA A 344 -17.14 -19.87 3.32
CA ALA A 344 -16.24 -18.93 2.63
C ALA A 344 -15.96 -17.71 3.52
N ARG A 345 -16.99 -17.14 4.13
CA ARG A 345 -16.86 -16.01 5.08
C ARG A 345 -16.01 -16.40 6.30
N THR A 346 -16.22 -17.58 6.87
CA THR A 346 -15.43 -18.07 8.01
C THR A 346 -13.95 -18.24 7.62
N ASN A 347 -13.67 -18.80 6.45
CA ASN A 347 -12.31 -18.97 5.95
C ASN A 347 -11.63 -17.63 5.69
N ARG A 348 -12.34 -16.63 5.14
CA ARG A 348 -11.83 -15.28 4.91
C ARG A 348 -11.50 -14.59 6.23
N ARG A 349 -12.34 -14.68 7.26
CA ARG A 349 -12.03 -14.16 8.61
C ARG A 349 -10.79 -14.83 9.20
N ARG A 350 -10.66 -16.15 9.03
CA ARG A 350 -9.45 -16.88 9.48
C ARG A 350 -8.19 -16.39 8.77
N LEU A 351 -8.26 -16.19 7.46
CA LEU A 351 -7.14 -15.61 6.69
C LEU A 351 -6.83 -14.18 7.13
N ALA A 352 -7.85 -13.33 7.34
CA ALA A 352 -7.68 -11.97 7.84
C ALA A 352 -6.95 -11.96 9.19
N ARG A 353 -7.32 -12.86 10.14
CA ARG A 353 -6.62 -13.02 11.42
C ARG A 353 -5.15 -13.41 11.24
N GLN A 354 -4.88 -14.36 10.35
CA GLN A 354 -3.51 -14.81 10.07
C GLN A 354 -2.64 -13.69 9.49
N ILE A 355 -3.14 -12.96 8.50
CA ILE A 355 -2.41 -11.85 7.89
C ILE A 355 -2.23 -10.72 8.91
N ALA A 356 -3.27 -10.39 9.68
CA ALA A 356 -3.22 -9.37 10.72
C ALA A 356 -2.14 -9.66 11.78
N ALA A 357 -2.07 -10.89 12.29
CA ALA A 357 -1.07 -11.27 13.26
C ALA A 357 0.38 -11.17 12.72
N ARG A 358 0.55 -11.45 11.41
CA ARG A 358 1.85 -11.36 10.71
C ARG A 358 2.15 -9.98 10.13
N SER A 359 1.28 -9.00 10.38
CA SER A 359 1.49 -7.58 10.05
C SER A 359 1.91 -6.75 11.27
N ILE A 360 1.81 -7.30 12.48
CA ILE A 360 2.19 -6.60 13.71
C ILE A 360 3.71 -6.58 13.86
N VAL A 361 4.30 -5.37 13.87
CA VAL A 361 5.73 -5.17 14.08
C VAL A 361 6.02 -4.99 15.56
N MET A 362 6.86 -5.85 16.13
CA MET A 362 7.34 -5.69 17.51
C MET A 362 8.61 -4.85 17.51
N PHE A 363 8.54 -3.64 18.08
CA PHE A 363 9.66 -2.72 18.16
C PHE A 363 10.50 -2.88 19.43
N LYS A 364 9.88 -3.33 20.52
CA LYS A 364 10.55 -3.53 21.80
C LYS A 364 9.92 -4.70 22.56
N ASN A 365 10.75 -5.47 23.27
CA ASN A 365 10.35 -6.50 24.24
C ASN A 365 11.46 -6.65 25.27
N GLU A 366 11.56 -5.70 26.19
CA GLU A 366 12.60 -5.67 27.21
C GLU A 366 12.22 -6.58 28.38
N GLY A 367 13.16 -7.39 28.83
CA GLY A 367 12.93 -8.34 29.92
C GLY A 367 11.94 -9.47 29.58
N ASP A 368 11.72 -9.74 28.30
CA ASP A 368 10.80 -10.77 27.79
C ASP A 368 9.38 -10.64 28.41
N VAL A 369 8.87 -9.40 28.53
CA VAL A 369 7.51 -9.13 29.04
C VAL A 369 6.42 -9.72 28.12
N LEU A 370 6.74 -9.96 26.88
CA LEU A 370 5.92 -10.71 25.92
C LEU A 370 6.59 -12.04 25.58
N PRO A 371 5.81 -13.11 25.39
CA PRO A 371 4.35 -13.17 25.53
C PRO A 371 3.90 -13.10 26.99
N ILE A 372 2.67 -12.56 27.21
CA ILE A 372 2.05 -12.49 28.53
C ILE A 372 1.90 -13.90 29.08
N ALA A 373 2.30 -14.11 30.34
CA ALA A 373 2.23 -15.42 30.96
C ALA A 373 0.77 -15.93 31.02
N PRO A 374 0.50 -17.20 30.69
CA PRO A 374 -0.87 -17.76 30.73
C PRO A 374 -1.53 -17.74 32.12
N VAL A 375 -0.73 -17.59 33.16
CA VAL A 375 -1.18 -17.52 34.58
C VAL A 375 -1.58 -16.10 35.00
N ALA A 376 -1.48 -15.10 34.13
CA ALA A 376 -1.93 -13.75 34.40
C ALA A 376 -3.41 -13.75 34.81
N ARG A 377 -3.71 -13.15 35.95
CA ARG A 377 -5.07 -13.15 36.55
C ARG A 377 -5.77 -11.81 36.43
N ARG A 378 -5.02 -10.74 36.24
CA ARG A 378 -5.56 -9.39 36.13
C ARG A 378 -4.81 -8.60 35.05
N LEU A 379 -5.53 -8.16 34.03
CA LEU A 379 -5.00 -7.32 32.97
C LEU A 379 -5.71 -5.97 33.00
N ALA A 380 -4.96 -4.88 32.87
CA ALA A 380 -5.51 -3.54 32.66
C ALA A 380 -5.38 -3.18 31.18
N VAL A 381 -6.49 -2.95 30.49
CA VAL A 381 -6.56 -2.58 29.06
C VAL A 381 -7.00 -1.13 28.97
N ILE A 382 -6.05 -0.26 28.71
CA ILE A 382 -6.20 1.20 28.85
C ILE A 382 -6.03 1.87 27.49
N GLY A 383 -6.78 2.93 27.27
CA GLY A 383 -6.63 3.80 26.09
C GLY A 383 -7.83 3.79 25.16
N PRO A 384 -7.97 4.85 24.34
CA PRO A 384 -9.15 5.08 23.51
C PRO A 384 -9.35 4.03 22.40
N LEU A 385 -8.28 3.34 22.00
CA LEU A 385 -8.32 2.33 20.93
C LEU A 385 -8.48 0.90 21.45
N ALA A 386 -8.66 0.72 22.77
CA ALA A 386 -8.84 -0.59 23.36
C ALA A 386 -10.14 -1.29 22.94
N ASN A 387 -11.23 -0.53 22.79
CA ASN A 387 -12.57 -1.04 22.46
C ASN A 387 -13.25 -0.29 21.30
N ALA A 388 -12.47 0.18 20.34
CA ALA A 388 -12.94 1.02 19.22
C ALA A 388 -13.12 0.17 17.95
N SER A 389 -14.25 -0.55 17.81
CA SER A 389 -14.52 -1.45 16.68
C SER A 389 -14.42 -0.73 15.32
N ALA A 390 -14.99 0.46 15.21
CA ALA A 390 -14.97 1.24 13.98
C ALA A 390 -13.54 1.62 13.54
N GLU A 391 -12.65 1.90 14.50
CA GLU A 391 -11.26 2.28 14.20
C GLU A 391 -10.41 1.11 13.69
N MET A 392 -10.75 -0.14 14.05
CA MET A 392 -10.03 -1.32 13.59
C MET A 392 -10.05 -1.47 12.06
N ARG A 393 -11.04 -0.86 11.39
CA ARG A 393 -11.19 -0.89 9.93
C ARG A 393 -10.04 -0.19 9.21
N GLY A 394 -9.50 0.89 9.80
CA GLY A 394 -8.59 1.78 9.08
C GLY A 394 -9.32 2.61 8.01
N VAL A 395 -8.56 3.15 7.06
CA VAL A 395 -9.06 3.92 5.92
C VAL A 395 -9.54 3.00 4.80
N TRP A 396 -10.38 3.50 3.90
CA TRP A 396 -10.86 2.75 2.73
C TRP A 396 -11.52 1.41 3.10
N TRP A 397 -12.46 1.46 4.04
CA TRP A 397 -13.14 0.27 4.59
C TRP A 397 -14.15 -0.40 3.63
N GLY A 398 -14.18 0.01 2.34
CA GLY A 398 -15.06 -0.61 1.36
C GLY A 398 -16.53 -0.57 1.77
N ALA A 399 -17.21 -1.70 1.69
CA ALA A 399 -18.60 -1.89 2.13
C ALA A 399 -18.71 -2.47 3.55
N ALA A 400 -17.64 -2.44 4.34
CA ALA A 400 -17.66 -2.94 5.72
C ALA A 400 -18.46 -2.02 6.64
N ALA A 401 -19.36 -2.60 7.43
CA ALA A 401 -20.09 -1.85 8.45
C ALA A 401 -19.14 -1.38 9.58
N PRO A 402 -19.50 -0.34 10.35
CA PRO A 402 -18.70 0.10 11.50
C PRO A 402 -18.56 -0.95 12.60
N GLU A 403 -19.52 -1.87 12.69
CA GLU A 403 -19.59 -2.90 13.71
C GLU A 403 -19.04 -4.24 13.19
N GLY A 404 -18.76 -5.17 14.11
CA GLY A 404 -18.37 -6.54 13.78
C GLY A 404 -16.87 -6.74 13.54
N HIS A 405 -16.05 -5.73 13.85
CA HIS A 405 -14.60 -5.83 13.88
C HIS A 405 -14.15 -6.08 15.32
N VAL A 406 -13.35 -7.13 15.50
CA VAL A 406 -12.93 -7.57 16.85
C VAL A 406 -11.99 -6.54 17.45
N THR A 407 -12.36 -6.00 18.63
CA THR A 407 -11.55 -5.05 19.39
C THR A 407 -10.45 -5.74 20.19
N VAL A 408 -9.44 -5.00 20.64
CA VAL A 408 -8.39 -5.53 21.53
C VAL A 408 -9.00 -6.12 22.79
N LEU A 409 -9.96 -5.40 23.38
CA LEU A 409 -10.66 -5.84 24.59
C LEU A 409 -11.38 -7.17 24.40
N GLU A 410 -12.09 -7.35 23.28
CA GLU A 410 -12.80 -8.59 22.95
C GLU A 410 -11.81 -9.75 22.70
N GLY A 411 -10.74 -9.49 21.93
CA GLY A 411 -9.68 -10.47 21.67
C GLY A 411 -9.01 -10.96 22.95
N LEU A 412 -8.68 -10.04 23.86
CA LEU A 412 -8.08 -10.39 25.14
C LEU A 412 -9.04 -11.14 26.07
N ARG A 413 -10.32 -10.76 26.12
CA ARG A 413 -11.34 -11.52 26.88
C ARG A 413 -11.48 -12.96 26.38
N SER A 414 -11.41 -13.15 25.07
CA SER A 414 -11.43 -14.48 24.47
C SER A 414 -10.15 -15.28 24.78
N ALA A 415 -8.99 -14.63 24.77
CA ALA A 415 -7.69 -15.29 24.98
C ALA A 415 -7.38 -15.60 26.45
N PHE A 416 -7.89 -14.77 27.37
CA PHE A 416 -7.70 -14.90 28.83
C PHE A 416 -9.04 -15.07 29.55
N PRO A 417 -9.79 -16.16 29.36
CA PRO A 417 -11.15 -16.32 29.88
C PRO A 417 -11.23 -16.42 31.41
N GLN A 418 -10.09 -16.65 32.08
CA GLN A 418 -9.98 -16.76 33.54
C GLN A 418 -9.41 -15.48 34.20
N ALA A 419 -8.96 -14.50 33.39
CA ALA A 419 -8.41 -13.26 33.92
C ALA A 419 -9.51 -12.21 34.13
N GLU A 420 -9.35 -11.44 35.18
CA GLU A 420 -10.10 -10.20 35.36
C GLU A 420 -9.50 -9.15 34.40
N ILE A 421 -10.31 -8.67 33.46
CA ILE A 421 -9.86 -7.64 32.49
C ILE A 421 -10.56 -6.33 32.86
N LEU A 422 -9.77 -5.40 33.41
CA LEU A 422 -10.20 -4.04 33.72
C LEU A 422 -9.98 -3.16 32.47
N HIS A 423 -10.99 -2.41 32.09
CA HIS A 423 -10.93 -1.52 30.92
C HIS A 423 -11.25 -0.08 31.33
N SER A 424 -10.49 0.86 30.73
CA SER A 424 -10.75 2.30 30.79
C SER A 424 -10.18 2.99 29.57
N GLU A 425 -10.97 3.80 28.91
CA GLU A 425 -10.52 4.61 27.76
C GLU A 425 -9.55 5.71 28.20
N GLY A 426 -9.80 6.32 29.35
CA GLY A 426 -8.97 7.37 29.96
C GLY A 426 -9.10 8.72 29.28
N VAL A 427 -8.99 8.76 27.97
CA VAL A 427 -9.15 9.93 27.10
C VAL A 427 -9.76 9.51 25.77
N GLU A 428 -10.39 10.41 25.07
CA GLU A 428 -10.72 10.22 23.65
C GLU A 428 -9.49 10.46 22.77
N ILE A 429 -9.53 10.04 21.50
CA ILE A 429 -8.36 10.08 20.62
C ILE A 429 -7.83 11.50 20.42
N GLU A 430 -8.72 12.47 20.21
CA GLU A 430 -8.35 13.88 19.92
C GLU A 430 -8.75 14.87 21.01
N SER A 431 -9.41 14.41 22.07
CA SER A 431 -9.93 15.29 23.11
C SER A 431 -8.82 15.91 23.97
N ALA A 432 -9.13 17.06 24.56
CA ALA A 432 -8.35 17.69 25.62
C ALA A 432 -8.91 17.40 27.02
N ASP A 433 -9.95 16.56 27.16
CA ASP A 433 -10.53 16.19 28.45
C ASP A 433 -9.68 15.14 29.17
N SER A 434 -9.11 15.53 30.30
CA SER A 434 -8.25 14.68 31.13
C SER A 434 -9.01 13.99 32.30
N SER A 435 -10.32 14.19 32.42
CA SER A 435 -11.12 13.73 33.58
C SER A 435 -11.07 12.21 33.77
N GLY A 436 -10.90 11.41 32.71
CA GLY A 436 -10.81 9.95 32.76
C GLY A 436 -9.44 9.40 33.17
N ILE A 437 -8.37 10.22 33.16
CA ILE A 437 -7.00 9.72 33.44
C ILE A 437 -6.88 9.11 34.84
N ALA A 438 -7.45 9.76 35.86
CA ALA A 438 -7.34 9.27 37.23
C ALA A 438 -8.01 7.87 37.41
N ALA A 439 -9.15 7.64 36.78
CA ALA A 439 -9.83 6.35 36.77
C ALA A 439 -9.01 5.26 36.05
N SER A 440 -8.39 5.61 34.92
CA SER A 440 -7.49 4.72 34.18
C SER A 440 -6.28 4.30 35.01
N VAL A 441 -5.65 5.26 35.68
CA VAL A 441 -4.52 5.00 36.58
C VAL A 441 -4.94 4.09 37.76
N ALA A 442 -6.15 4.29 38.30
CA ALA A 442 -6.68 3.42 39.35
C ALA A 442 -6.92 1.98 38.86
N SER A 443 -7.38 1.80 37.61
CA SER A 443 -7.59 0.48 37.00
C SER A 443 -6.28 -0.29 36.78
N CYS A 444 -5.14 0.37 36.77
CA CYS A 444 -3.81 -0.26 36.70
C CYS A 444 -3.37 -0.88 38.05
N ALA A 445 -4.13 -0.65 39.14
CA ALA A 445 -3.74 -1.17 40.45
C ALA A 445 -3.81 -2.70 40.48
N ALA A 446 -2.73 -3.34 40.95
CA ALA A 446 -2.61 -4.80 41.07
C ALA A 446 -2.80 -5.57 39.76
N ALA A 447 -2.60 -4.94 38.59
CA ALA A 447 -2.55 -5.64 37.31
C ALA A 447 -1.23 -6.40 37.16
N ASP A 448 -1.28 -7.60 36.57
CA ASP A 448 -0.11 -8.39 36.22
C ASP A 448 0.59 -7.81 34.97
N ALA A 449 -0.19 -7.18 34.08
CA ALA A 449 0.30 -6.42 32.94
C ALA A 449 -0.70 -5.31 32.57
N ILE A 450 -0.18 -4.22 32.00
CA ILE A 450 -0.96 -3.10 31.48
C ILE A 450 -0.81 -3.09 29.96
N ILE A 451 -1.91 -3.19 29.23
CA ILE A 451 -1.99 -3.06 27.78
C ILE A 451 -2.51 -1.66 27.47
N LEU A 452 -1.66 -0.82 26.87
CA LEU A 452 -1.94 0.58 26.59
C LEU A 452 -2.16 0.77 25.08
N CYS A 453 -3.42 0.98 24.65
CA CYS A 453 -3.86 1.08 23.27
C CYS A 453 -3.98 2.55 22.85
N LEU A 454 -2.99 3.04 22.08
CA LEU A 454 -2.85 4.43 21.70
C LEU A 454 -2.68 4.58 20.18
N GLY A 455 -2.91 5.77 19.65
CA GLY A 455 -2.65 6.05 18.26
C GLY A 455 -3.59 7.05 17.60
N GLU A 456 -3.71 6.93 16.30
CA GLU A 456 -4.56 7.75 15.45
C GLU A 456 -5.98 7.15 15.33
N ALA A 457 -6.97 8.01 15.06
CA ALA A 457 -8.23 7.56 14.48
C ALA A 457 -8.01 7.14 13.02
N ALA A 458 -8.82 6.22 12.51
CA ALA A 458 -8.74 5.75 11.12
C ALA A 458 -8.79 6.91 10.11
N VAL A 459 -9.65 7.91 10.34
CA VAL A 459 -9.82 9.08 9.49
C VAL A 459 -8.63 10.06 9.49
N MET A 460 -7.65 9.87 10.37
CA MET A 460 -6.41 10.66 10.35
C MET A 460 -5.40 10.18 9.33
N SER A 461 -5.67 9.10 8.64
CA SER A 461 -4.85 8.54 7.55
C SER A 461 -5.67 8.47 6.27
N GLY A 462 -5.02 8.21 5.13
CA GLY A 462 -5.63 8.18 3.82
C GLY A 462 -5.69 9.54 3.15
N GLU A 463 -6.60 9.70 2.21
CA GLU A 463 -6.75 10.89 1.40
C GLU A 463 -7.15 12.12 2.23
N ALA A 464 -6.60 13.28 1.88
CA ALA A 464 -6.81 14.57 2.55
C ALA A 464 -6.44 14.58 4.04
N SER A 465 -5.61 13.63 4.51
CA SER A 465 -5.29 13.42 5.94
C SER A 465 -3.80 13.64 6.24
N SER A 466 -3.23 14.71 5.71
CA SER A 466 -1.84 15.09 5.97
C SER A 466 -1.66 15.64 7.40
N ARG A 467 -0.57 15.22 8.08
CA ARG A 467 -0.26 15.67 9.44
C ARG A 467 1.14 16.28 9.51
N ALA A 468 1.23 17.53 9.97
CA ALA A 468 2.53 18.20 10.21
C ALA A 468 3.23 17.66 11.47
N HIS A 469 2.46 17.27 12.49
CA HIS A 469 2.95 16.70 13.73
C HIS A 469 2.68 15.21 13.76
N LEU A 470 3.72 14.40 13.91
CA LEU A 470 3.67 12.94 13.89
C LEU A 470 3.63 12.30 15.29
N GLY A 471 3.30 13.06 16.32
CA GLY A 471 3.07 12.54 17.67
C GLY A 471 1.68 11.96 17.86
N LEU A 472 1.42 11.40 19.05
CA LEU A 472 0.08 10.98 19.45
C LEU A 472 -0.89 12.17 19.43
N PRO A 473 -2.10 12.01 18.89
CA PRO A 473 -3.11 13.08 18.89
C PRO A 473 -3.68 13.33 20.29
N GLY A 474 -4.31 14.49 20.48
CA GLY A 474 -4.94 14.87 21.74
C GLY A 474 -3.98 14.86 22.93
N ILE A 475 -4.50 14.42 24.07
CA ILE A 475 -3.74 14.29 25.31
C ILE A 475 -3.36 12.84 25.67
N GLN A 476 -3.36 11.93 24.69
CA GLN A 476 -2.97 10.53 24.91
C GLN A 476 -1.58 10.40 25.53
N ARG A 477 -0.68 11.35 25.27
CA ARG A 477 0.64 11.40 25.92
C ARG A 477 0.52 11.57 27.44
N GLN A 478 -0.37 12.44 27.93
CA GLN A 478 -0.59 12.64 29.35
C GLN A 478 -1.14 11.38 30.03
N LEU A 479 -2.08 10.68 29.37
CA LEU A 479 -2.57 9.37 29.84
C LEU A 479 -1.41 8.38 29.95
N ALA A 480 -0.59 8.26 28.90
CA ALA A 480 0.54 7.32 28.88
C ALA A 480 1.56 7.64 29.97
N GLU A 481 1.93 8.90 30.16
CA GLU A 481 2.86 9.34 31.21
C GLU A 481 2.33 8.98 32.61
N ALA A 482 1.04 9.22 32.89
CA ALA A 482 0.41 8.87 34.17
C ALA A 482 0.36 7.34 34.39
N VAL A 483 0.09 6.56 33.35
CA VAL A 483 0.12 5.09 33.39
C VAL A 483 1.54 4.59 33.65
N PHE A 484 2.56 5.12 32.98
CA PHE A 484 3.94 4.74 33.21
C PHE A 484 4.41 5.06 34.64
N GLU A 485 4.05 6.23 35.19
CA GLU A 485 4.35 6.58 36.59
C GLU A 485 3.69 5.61 37.57
N ARG A 486 2.46 5.22 37.31
CA ARG A 486 1.76 4.23 38.15
C ARG A 486 2.42 2.87 38.07
N ALA A 487 2.73 2.41 36.85
CA ALA A 487 3.37 1.13 36.58
C ALA A 487 4.76 1.01 37.23
N GLN A 488 5.55 2.09 37.19
CA GLN A 488 6.87 2.14 37.81
C GLN A 488 6.82 1.88 39.33
N ARG A 489 5.80 2.41 40.03
CA ARG A 489 5.62 2.20 41.49
C ARG A 489 5.31 0.76 41.86
N SER A 490 4.75 -0.03 40.96
CA SER A 490 4.37 -1.44 41.18
C SER A 490 5.25 -2.42 40.42
N ALA A 491 6.22 -1.96 39.66
CA ALA A 491 7.03 -2.76 38.70
C ALA A 491 6.16 -3.59 37.76
N THR A 492 4.99 -3.08 37.36
CA THR A 492 4.08 -3.74 36.43
C THR A 492 4.52 -3.45 35.02
N PRO A 493 4.68 -4.45 34.13
CA PRO A 493 5.06 -4.22 32.75
C PRO A 493 3.96 -3.48 31.96
N VAL A 494 4.37 -2.50 31.15
CA VAL A 494 3.47 -1.79 30.23
C VAL A 494 3.79 -2.21 28.80
N ILE A 495 2.79 -2.75 28.12
CA ILE A 495 2.81 -3.16 26.72
C ILE A 495 2.03 -2.12 25.93
N VAL A 496 2.68 -1.43 25.02
CA VAL A 496 2.03 -0.42 24.18
C VAL A 496 1.66 -1.01 22.83
N ILE A 497 0.42 -0.80 22.41
CA ILE A 497 -0.09 -1.13 21.08
C ILE A 497 -0.38 0.19 20.37
N LEU A 498 0.38 0.48 19.31
CA LEU A 498 0.25 1.68 18.51
C LEU A 498 -0.61 1.41 17.27
N PHE A 499 -1.70 2.14 17.12
CA PHE A 499 -2.56 2.16 15.96
C PHE A 499 -2.29 3.40 15.13
N SER A 500 -1.90 3.25 13.88
CA SER A 500 -1.69 4.37 12.96
C SER A 500 -1.59 3.89 11.51
N GLY A 501 -1.88 4.78 10.58
CA GLY A 501 -1.61 4.55 9.16
C GLY A 501 -0.23 5.04 8.70
N ARG A 502 0.65 5.41 9.66
CA ARG A 502 1.97 6.02 9.38
C ARG A 502 2.94 5.82 10.52
N PRO A 503 4.27 5.97 10.32
CA PRO A 503 5.22 6.09 11.41
C PRO A 503 4.93 7.29 12.32
N LEU A 504 4.81 7.04 13.62
CA LEU A 504 4.64 8.08 14.65
C LEU A 504 5.98 8.39 15.33
N VAL A 505 6.24 9.67 15.61
CA VAL A 505 7.43 10.13 16.35
C VAL A 505 7.18 10.00 17.85
N VAL A 506 7.56 8.84 18.40
CA VAL A 506 7.29 8.47 19.80
C VAL A 506 8.50 7.90 20.56
N PRO A 507 9.73 8.47 20.42
CA PRO A 507 10.92 7.92 21.10
C PRO A 507 10.75 7.84 22.60
N TRP A 508 10.15 8.86 23.25
CA TRP A 508 9.87 8.90 24.69
C TRP A 508 9.01 7.72 25.19
N LEU A 509 8.09 7.24 24.35
CA LEU A 509 7.19 6.12 24.67
C LEU A 509 7.95 4.79 24.57
N VAL A 510 8.76 4.63 23.51
CA VAL A 510 9.60 3.44 23.33
C VAL A 510 10.60 3.27 24.47
N GLU A 511 11.19 4.37 24.96
CA GLU A 511 12.11 4.34 26.09
C GLU A 511 11.45 3.79 27.37
N ARG A 512 10.21 4.18 27.64
CA ARG A 512 9.51 3.88 28.91
C ARG A 512 8.72 2.57 28.92
N ALA A 513 8.27 2.08 27.76
CA ALA A 513 7.49 0.87 27.65
C ALA A 513 8.34 -0.40 27.84
N GLY A 514 7.77 -1.46 28.42
CA GLY A 514 8.37 -2.79 28.46
C GLY A 514 8.32 -3.48 27.09
N ALA A 515 7.21 -3.32 26.37
CA ALA A 515 7.06 -3.77 25.00
C ALA A 515 6.30 -2.75 24.14
N VAL A 516 6.61 -2.70 22.84
CA VAL A 516 5.94 -1.81 21.88
C VAL A 516 5.63 -2.60 20.61
N LEU A 517 4.36 -2.60 20.22
CA LEU A 517 3.85 -3.21 18.99
C LEU A 517 3.25 -2.12 18.12
N ALA A 518 3.68 -2.03 16.85
CA ALA A 518 2.96 -1.27 15.83
C ALA A 518 1.92 -2.19 15.20
N ALA A 519 0.66 -1.89 15.43
CA ALA A 519 -0.48 -2.69 14.99
C ALA A 519 -1.15 -2.12 13.75
N TRP A 520 -0.71 -0.96 13.24
CA TRP A 520 -1.33 -0.30 12.09
C TRP A 520 -2.86 -0.17 12.28
N PHE A 521 -3.65 -0.45 11.22
CA PHE A 521 -5.07 -0.80 11.29
C PHE A 521 -5.24 -2.18 10.66
N LEU A 522 -5.62 -3.16 11.47
CA LEU A 522 -5.52 -4.59 11.13
C LEU A 522 -6.80 -5.20 10.54
N GLY A 523 -7.87 -4.40 10.39
CA GLY A 523 -9.12 -4.86 9.81
C GLY A 523 -9.99 -5.67 10.76
N SER A 524 -10.80 -6.56 10.19
CA SER A 524 -11.90 -7.23 10.90
C SER A 524 -11.49 -8.11 12.08
N GLU A 525 -10.29 -8.66 12.06
CA GLU A 525 -9.79 -9.59 13.08
C GLU A 525 -8.68 -8.99 13.97
N ALA A 526 -8.60 -7.66 14.02
CA ALA A 526 -7.55 -6.93 14.73
C ALA A 526 -7.31 -7.42 16.15
N GLY A 527 -8.35 -7.47 16.98
CA GLY A 527 -8.24 -7.87 18.39
C GLY A 527 -7.81 -9.32 18.57
N ASN A 528 -8.34 -10.23 17.74
CA ASN A 528 -7.93 -11.64 17.79
C ASN A 528 -6.45 -11.80 17.40
N ALA A 529 -6.00 -11.12 16.35
CA ALA A 529 -4.61 -11.15 15.91
C ALA A 529 -3.64 -10.56 16.94
N ILE A 530 -4.01 -9.46 17.57
CA ILE A 530 -3.25 -8.86 18.67
C ILE A 530 -3.17 -9.82 19.85
N ALA A 531 -4.29 -10.44 20.23
CA ALA A 531 -4.31 -11.43 21.31
C ALA A 531 -3.42 -12.66 21.01
N ASP A 532 -3.40 -13.14 19.77
CA ASP A 532 -2.51 -14.24 19.35
C ASP A 532 -1.04 -13.88 19.54
N VAL A 533 -0.66 -12.65 19.22
CA VAL A 533 0.70 -12.16 19.46
C VAL A 533 0.96 -12.02 20.96
N LEU A 534 0.08 -11.36 21.70
CA LEU A 534 0.28 -11.12 23.14
C LEU A 534 0.35 -12.40 23.97
N THR A 535 -0.35 -13.47 23.56
CA THR A 535 -0.30 -14.79 24.21
C THR A 535 0.84 -15.68 23.73
N GLY A 536 1.51 -15.31 22.63
CA GLY A 536 2.55 -16.12 22.01
C GLY A 536 2.03 -17.30 21.20
N GLN A 537 0.73 -17.32 20.85
CA GLN A 537 0.20 -18.29 19.87
C GLN A 537 0.79 -18.04 18.49
N VAL A 538 1.08 -16.78 18.17
CA VAL A 538 1.81 -16.37 16.97
C VAL A 538 3.02 -15.55 17.39
N SER A 539 4.21 -15.95 16.97
CA SER A 539 5.41 -15.12 17.11
C SER A 539 5.34 -13.94 16.13
N PRO A 540 5.58 -12.70 16.57
CA PRO A 540 5.74 -11.58 15.64
C PRO A 540 6.78 -11.91 14.58
N SER A 541 6.51 -11.58 13.31
CA SER A 541 7.45 -11.82 12.20
C SER A 541 7.43 -10.69 11.17
N ALA A 542 6.63 -9.66 11.43
CA ALA A 542 6.58 -8.47 10.60
C ALA A 542 7.84 -7.62 10.75
N ARG A 543 8.14 -6.87 9.69
CA ARG A 543 9.25 -5.93 9.60
C ARG A 543 8.70 -4.58 9.12
N THR A 544 9.23 -3.47 9.63
CA THR A 544 8.73 -2.16 9.15
C THR A 544 9.07 -1.94 7.67
N PRO A 545 8.08 -1.63 6.81
CA PRO A 545 8.30 -1.35 5.39
C PRO A 545 8.71 0.11 5.15
N VAL A 546 8.90 0.87 6.22
CA VAL A 546 9.29 2.28 6.22
C VAL A 546 10.28 2.55 7.34
N THR A 547 11.22 3.43 7.10
CA THR A 547 12.14 3.94 8.12
C THR A 547 11.36 4.79 9.13
N TRP A 548 11.57 4.55 10.42
CA TRP A 548 10.83 5.20 11.50
C TRP A 548 11.61 6.38 12.09
N PRO A 549 11.16 7.64 11.95
CA PRO A 549 11.91 8.82 12.38
C PRO A 549 11.95 9.00 13.91
N ARG A 550 13.02 9.60 14.42
CA ARG A 550 13.12 10.07 15.82
C ARG A 550 12.49 11.44 16.03
N ALA A 551 12.52 12.25 14.99
CA ALA A 551 12.00 13.63 15.00
C ALA A 551 11.40 13.96 13.64
N VAL A 552 10.38 14.81 13.61
CA VAL A 552 9.75 15.28 12.35
C VAL A 552 10.78 15.99 11.45
N GLY A 553 11.79 16.64 12.04
CA GLY A 553 12.83 17.33 11.29
C GLY A 553 13.75 16.42 10.47
N GLN A 554 13.73 15.10 10.70
CA GLN A 554 14.47 14.13 9.88
C GLN A 554 13.72 13.77 8.58
N VAL A 555 12.43 14.08 8.47
CA VAL A 555 11.59 13.67 7.33
C VAL A 555 11.88 14.55 6.11
N PRO A 556 12.10 13.96 4.90
CA PRO A 556 12.10 12.52 4.61
C PRO A 556 13.38 11.82 5.11
N ILE A 557 13.22 10.62 5.70
CA ILE A 557 14.31 9.72 6.08
C ILE A 557 13.99 8.32 5.55
N PHE A 558 14.95 7.68 4.88
CA PHE A 558 14.79 6.37 4.26
C PHE A 558 16.15 5.68 4.11
N PHE A 559 16.16 4.35 4.04
CA PHE A 559 17.43 3.60 4.07
C PHE A 559 18.27 3.72 2.80
N SER A 560 17.63 3.92 1.63
CA SER A 560 18.30 3.95 0.32
C SER A 560 18.82 5.34 -0.06
N GLU A 561 19.39 6.05 0.91
CA GLU A 561 20.01 7.36 0.68
C GLU A 561 21.34 7.23 -0.07
N ARG A 562 21.63 8.21 -0.92
CA ARG A 562 22.94 8.33 -1.56
C ARG A 562 23.95 8.94 -0.57
N SER A 563 25.19 8.47 -0.63
CA SER A 563 26.25 9.08 0.15
C SER A 563 26.50 10.50 -0.32
N GLY A 564 26.52 11.45 0.61
CA GLY A 564 27.04 12.80 0.34
C GLY A 564 28.57 12.82 0.24
N GLY A 565 29.15 13.88 -0.29
CA GLY A 565 30.60 14.06 -0.34
C GLY A 565 31.27 14.20 1.05
N ARG A 566 30.47 14.39 2.11
CA ARG A 566 30.91 14.48 3.51
C ARG A 566 30.00 13.62 4.40
N PRO A 567 30.13 12.29 4.33
CA PRO A 567 29.33 11.39 5.15
C PRO A 567 29.57 11.65 6.64
N PHE A 568 28.62 11.24 7.47
CA PHE A 568 28.69 11.46 8.91
C PHE A 568 29.98 10.90 9.51
N ASN A 569 30.68 11.75 10.26
CA ASN A 569 31.81 11.40 11.12
C ASN A 569 31.66 12.18 12.43
N ALA A 570 31.51 11.50 13.53
CA ALA A 570 31.36 12.14 14.86
C ALA A 570 32.55 13.02 15.28
N GLN A 571 33.72 12.71 14.74
CA GLN A 571 34.97 13.43 15.05
C GLN A 571 35.19 14.71 14.19
N ASP A 572 34.41 14.85 13.11
CA ASP A 572 34.53 15.97 12.19
C ASP A 572 33.26 16.83 12.21
N LYS A 573 33.46 18.15 12.46
CA LYS A 573 32.36 19.12 12.44
C LYS A 573 31.75 19.26 11.04
N PHE A 574 32.54 19.12 9.98
CA PHE A 574 32.16 19.43 8.60
C PHE A 574 31.57 18.23 7.86
N THR A 575 30.73 17.42 8.54
CA THR A 575 30.05 16.27 8.00
C THR A 575 28.53 16.45 8.08
N THR A 576 27.76 15.65 7.27
CA THR A 576 26.30 15.68 7.25
C THR A 576 25.75 15.22 8.59
N LYS A 577 25.14 16.13 9.36
CA LYS A 577 24.51 15.81 10.64
C LYS A 577 23.53 16.89 11.11
N TYR A 578 22.63 16.50 11.99
CA TYR A 578 21.88 17.43 12.83
C TYR A 578 22.71 17.82 14.06
N LEU A 579 22.41 18.97 14.65
CA LEU A 579 23.05 19.43 15.87
C LEU A 579 22.40 18.89 17.14
N ASP A 580 21.12 18.54 17.07
CA ASP A 580 20.23 18.35 18.19
C ASP A 580 19.53 16.97 18.20
N VAL A 581 19.69 16.19 17.12
CA VAL A 581 19.16 14.83 17.01
C VAL A 581 20.18 13.92 16.31
N ALA A 582 20.19 12.65 16.65
CA ALA A 582 21.00 11.65 15.97
C ALA A 582 20.58 11.50 14.51
N ASN A 583 21.53 11.20 13.61
CA ASN A 583 21.23 10.96 12.20
C ASN A 583 20.44 9.68 11.98
N GLU A 584 20.70 8.67 12.81
CA GLU A 584 20.06 7.37 12.72
C GLU A 584 18.56 7.47 13.01
N PRO A 585 17.71 6.70 12.31
CA PRO A 585 16.29 6.63 12.59
C PRO A 585 16.00 6.04 13.98
N LEU A 586 14.76 6.13 14.43
CA LEU A 586 14.29 5.40 15.62
C LEU A 586 14.34 3.89 15.36
N PHE A 587 13.83 3.47 14.20
CA PHE A 587 13.96 2.09 13.69
C PHE A 587 14.26 2.13 12.19
N PRO A 588 15.28 1.38 11.71
CA PRO A 588 15.59 1.32 10.29
C PRO A 588 14.54 0.50 9.53
N PHE A 589 14.48 0.66 8.21
CA PHE A 589 13.72 -0.22 7.31
C PHE A 589 14.05 -1.69 7.58
N GLY A 590 13.03 -2.55 7.57
CA GLY A 590 13.17 -3.97 7.85
C GLY A 590 13.28 -4.33 9.32
N PHE A 591 13.29 -3.35 10.25
CA PHE A 591 13.37 -3.64 11.68
C PHE A 591 12.08 -4.30 12.20
N GLY A 592 12.26 -5.24 13.11
CA GLY A 592 11.20 -5.90 13.86
C GLY A 592 11.77 -7.04 14.68
N LEU A 593 11.26 -7.24 15.89
CA LEU A 593 11.65 -8.31 16.80
C LEU A 593 10.70 -9.50 16.66
N THR A 594 11.19 -10.68 17.05
CA THR A 594 10.41 -11.93 17.13
C THR A 594 10.56 -12.53 18.53
N TYR A 595 9.79 -13.57 18.84
CA TYR A 595 10.01 -14.35 20.06
C TYR A 595 11.18 -15.35 19.91
N GLY A 596 11.74 -15.51 18.70
CA GLY A 596 13.02 -16.16 18.45
C GLY A 596 14.19 -15.18 18.61
N ARG A 597 15.40 -15.72 18.52
CA ARG A 597 16.66 -14.96 18.42
C ARG A 597 17.45 -15.53 17.29
N PHE A 598 17.62 -14.81 16.22
CA PHE A 598 18.25 -15.31 15.01
C PHE A 598 19.70 -14.85 14.89
N GLU A 599 20.56 -15.78 14.50
CA GLU A 599 21.95 -15.55 14.12
C GLU A 599 22.11 -15.83 12.64
N HIS A 600 22.66 -14.88 11.90
CA HIS A 600 22.97 -14.99 10.49
C HIS A 600 24.46 -15.30 10.33
N SER A 601 24.82 -16.27 9.48
CA SER A 601 26.20 -16.70 9.29
C SER A 601 26.43 -17.28 7.89
N ASN A 602 27.69 -17.54 7.55
CA ASN A 602 28.09 -18.30 6.36
C ASN A 602 27.47 -17.75 5.05
N LEU A 603 27.61 -16.45 4.78
CA LEU A 603 27.21 -15.88 3.49
C LEU A 603 28.04 -16.48 2.36
N ARG A 604 27.40 -17.10 1.38
CA ARG A 604 28.00 -17.76 0.23
C ARG A 604 27.40 -17.25 -1.06
N LEU A 605 28.24 -17.01 -2.05
CA LEU A 605 27.85 -16.59 -3.40
C LEU A 605 28.21 -17.72 -4.38
N SER A 606 27.34 -18.02 -5.34
CA SER A 606 27.61 -19.03 -6.37
C SER A 606 28.68 -18.60 -7.37
N SER A 607 28.94 -17.30 -7.49
CA SER A 607 30.01 -16.74 -8.34
C SER A 607 30.48 -15.41 -7.75
N SER A 608 31.77 -15.13 -7.90
CA SER A 608 32.37 -13.82 -7.57
C SER A 608 32.54 -12.91 -8.81
N ALA A 609 32.32 -13.43 -10.02
CA ALA A 609 32.36 -12.65 -11.27
C ALA A 609 31.03 -12.85 -12.03
N VAL A 610 30.41 -11.77 -12.47
CA VAL A 610 29.02 -11.77 -12.91
C VAL A 610 28.88 -10.88 -14.17
N GLY A 611 28.43 -11.46 -15.27
CA GLY A 611 28.07 -10.74 -16.51
C GLY A 611 26.58 -10.36 -16.50
N VAL A 612 26.17 -9.42 -17.35
CA VAL A 612 24.81 -8.83 -17.37
C VAL A 612 23.66 -9.85 -17.51
N ASN A 613 23.92 -10.99 -18.14
CA ASN A 613 22.93 -12.04 -18.37
C ASN A 613 22.93 -13.14 -17.29
N ASP A 614 23.86 -13.08 -16.36
CA ASP A 614 24.01 -14.09 -15.32
C ASP A 614 23.00 -13.89 -14.20
N ALA A 615 22.81 -14.95 -13.42
CA ALA A 615 22.14 -14.92 -12.13
C ALA A 615 23.02 -15.60 -11.10
N ILE A 616 23.11 -15.01 -9.91
CA ILE A 616 23.86 -15.59 -8.79
C ILE A 616 22.90 -16.05 -7.70
N SER A 617 23.22 -17.18 -7.10
CA SER A 617 22.60 -17.68 -5.88
C SER A 617 23.36 -17.13 -4.68
N ILE A 618 22.63 -16.55 -3.76
CA ILE A 618 23.14 -15.97 -2.51
C ILE A 618 22.54 -16.77 -1.37
N GLN A 619 23.38 -17.40 -0.58
CA GLN A 619 22.97 -18.27 0.52
C GLN A 619 23.47 -17.72 1.84
N VAL A 620 22.60 -17.74 2.85
CA VAL A 620 22.95 -17.40 4.22
C VAL A 620 22.35 -18.44 5.16
N ASP A 621 23.12 -18.88 6.14
CA ASP A 621 22.62 -19.77 7.17
C ASP A 621 22.02 -18.95 8.30
N VAL A 622 20.84 -19.36 8.75
CA VAL A 622 20.09 -18.74 9.84
C VAL A 622 19.87 -19.77 10.92
N THR A 623 20.18 -19.43 12.16
CA THR A 623 19.98 -20.29 13.33
C THR A 623 19.09 -19.61 14.35
N ASN A 624 18.05 -20.28 14.80
CA ASN A 624 17.24 -19.80 15.91
C ASN A 624 17.89 -20.13 17.26
N ARG A 625 18.53 -19.16 17.90
CA ARG A 625 19.13 -19.26 19.24
C ARG A 625 18.14 -19.00 20.37
N GLY A 626 16.89 -18.68 20.04
CA GLY A 626 15.82 -18.43 21.00
C GLY A 626 15.20 -19.71 21.54
N ALA A 627 14.27 -19.52 22.48
CA ALA A 627 13.54 -20.63 23.13
C ALA A 627 12.19 -20.95 22.47
N ARG A 628 11.80 -20.23 21.43
CA ARG A 628 10.51 -20.37 20.73
C ARG A 628 10.69 -20.51 19.23
N GLU A 629 9.82 -21.28 18.61
CA GLU A 629 9.68 -21.25 17.16
C GLU A 629 9.31 -19.84 16.70
N ALA A 630 9.99 -19.37 15.64
CA ALA A 630 9.74 -18.07 15.06
C ALA A 630 10.13 -18.06 13.58
N GLN A 631 9.63 -17.05 12.88
CA GLN A 631 9.96 -16.81 11.47
C GLN A 631 10.87 -15.59 11.35
N GLU A 632 11.99 -15.77 10.64
CA GLU A 632 12.93 -14.71 10.28
C GLU A 632 12.69 -14.23 8.87
N THR A 633 12.89 -12.90 8.64
CA THR A 633 12.96 -12.30 7.31
C THR A 633 14.38 -11.88 7.03
N VAL A 634 14.94 -12.38 5.94
CA VAL A 634 16.29 -12.07 5.48
C VAL A 634 16.21 -11.13 4.29
N PHE A 635 16.87 -9.99 4.38
CA PHE A 635 16.96 -9.00 3.31
C PHE A 635 18.29 -9.11 2.58
N LEU A 636 18.25 -8.93 1.27
CA LEU A 636 19.38 -8.84 0.37
C LEU A 636 19.50 -7.41 -0.14
N PHE A 637 20.62 -6.77 0.15
CA PHE A 637 20.95 -5.45 -0.37
C PHE A 637 22.17 -5.52 -1.28
N ALA A 638 22.28 -4.54 -2.18
CA ALA A 638 23.47 -4.27 -2.98
C ALA A 638 23.97 -2.85 -2.72
N HIS A 639 25.28 -2.66 -2.82
CA HIS A 639 25.94 -1.36 -2.80
C HIS A 639 27.00 -1.30 -3.88
N ASP A 640 26.73 -0.53 -4.92
CA ASP A 640 27.71 -0.19 -5.94
C ASP A 640 28.58 0.94 -5.42
N LYS A 641 29.83 0.62 -5.12
CA LYS A 641 30.75 1.55 -4.45
C LYS A 641 31.27 2.66 -5.35
N VAL A 642 31.40 2.36 -6.67
CA VAL A 642 31.98 3.29 -7.65
C VAL A 642 31.25 3.13 -8.97
N ALA A 643 30.40 4.10 -9.29
CA ALA A 643 29.62 4.14 -10.53
C ALA A 643 29.74 5.50 -11.22
N SER A 644 29.32 5.60 -12.47
CA SER A 644 29.31 6.85 -13.23
C SER A 644 28.38 7.92 -12.65
N VAL A 645 27.46 7.51 -11.77
CA VAL A 645 26.55 8.37 -11.01
C VAL A 645 26.51 7.93 -9.55
N SER A 646 26.24 8.88 -8.63
CA SER A 646 26.12 8.55 -7.20
C SER A 646 24.99 7.57 -6.94
N ARG A 647 25.31 6.39 -6.36
CA ARG A 647 24.37 5.32 -6.05
C ARG A 647 23.96 5.36 -4.58
N PRO A 648 22.77 4.81 -4.23
CA PRO A 648 22.38 4.60 -2.84
C PRO A 648 23.41 3.71 -2.11
N THR A 649 23.58 3.97 -0.82
CA THR A 649 24.48 3.15 0.01
C THR A 649 23.93 1.76 0.28
N LEU A 650 22.60 1.58 0.21
CA LEU A 650 21.90 0.31 0.25
C LEU A 650 20.77 0.34 -0.77
N GLU A 651 20.66 -0.69 -1.59
CA GLU A 651 19.55 -0.91 -2.51
C GLU A 651 18.98 -2.30 -2.25
N LEU A 652 17.69 -2.40 -1.90
CA LEU A 652 17.04 -3.70 -1.71
C LEU A 652 16.97 -4.45 -3.04
N ARG A 653 17.42 -5.71 -3.03
CA ARG A 653 17.43 -6.59 -4.22
C ARG A 653 16.66 -7.88 -4.01
N GLY A 654 16.26 -8.17 -2.78
CA GLY A 654 15.46 -9.34 -2.47
C GLY A 654 15.18 -9.48 -0.99
N PHE A 655 14.23 -10.34 -0.69
CA PHE A 655 13.94 -10.78 0.66
C PHE A 655 13.40 -12.21 0.64
N GLY A 656 13.55 -12.91 1.74
CA GLY A 656 13.04 -14.26 1.91
C GLY A 656 12.78 -14.57 3.38
N LYS A 657 11.98 -15.59 3.65
CA LYS A 657 11.56 -15.96 5.00
C LYS A 657 11.94 -17.40 5.31
N ILE A 658 12.24 -17.66 6.59
CA ILE A 658 12.48 -18.98 7.11
C ILE A 658 11.85 -19.15 8.50
N SER A 659 11.15 -20.27 8.73
CA SER A 659 10.61 -20.63 10.04
C SER A 659 11.50 -21.69 10.67
N LEU A 660 11.94 -21.48 11.90
CA LEU A 660 12.88 -22.35 12.61
C LEU A 660 12.41 -22.60 14.04
N ALA A 661 12.45 -23.88 14.44
CA ALA A 661 12.27 -24.28 15.82
C ALA A 661 13.47 -23.83 16.69
N PRO A 662 13.35 -23.86 18.03
CA PRO A 662 14.46 -23.58 18.92
C PRO A 662 15.69 -24.46 18.63
N GLY A 663 16.86 -23.83 18.42
CA GLY A 663 18.12 -24.49 18.10
C GLY A 663 18.25 -24.98 16.65
N GLU A 664 17.21 -24.87 15.85
CA GLU A 664 17.24 -25.26 14.44
C GLU A 664 18.01 -24.25 13.59
N SER A 665 18.70 -24.80 12.56
CA SER A 665 19.39 -24.01 11.54
C SER A 665 18.85 -24.36 10.17
N GLY A 666 18.78 -23.37 9.29
CA GLY A 666 18.39 -23.55 7.90
C GLY A 666 19.07 -22.54 7.00
N THR A 667 19.03 -22.75 5.70
CA THR A 667 19.64 -21.87 4.71
C THR A 667 18.57 -21.13 3.92
N VAL A 668 18.66 -19.81 3.90
CA VAL A 668 17.88 -18.98 2.98
C VAL A 668 18.68 -18.80 1.70
N THR A 669 18.03 -19.06 0.56
CA THR A 669 18.61 -18.88 -0.77
C THR A 669 17.85 -17.79 -1.51
N LEU A 670 18.56 -16.75 -1.92
CA LEU A 670 18.05 -15.65 -2.72
C LEU A 670 18.74 -15.65 -4.09
N THR A 671 18.01 -15.30 -5.12
CA THR A 671 18.54 -15.18 -6.48
C THR A 671 18.61 -13.72 -6.87
N LEU A 672 19.77 -13.25 -7.32
CA LEU A 672 20.00 -11.94 -7.89
C LEU A 672 20.35 -12.10 -9.37
N ARG A 673 19.53 -11.54 -10.26
CA ARG A 673 19.85 -11.44 -11.68
C ARG A 673 20.72 -10.22 -11.91
N ALA A 674 21.83 -10.37 -12.60
CA ALA A 674 22.80 -9.29 -12.82
C ALA A 674 22.18 -8.03 -13.44
N ARG A 675 21.19 -8.20 -14.33
CA ARG A 675 20.44 -7.08 -14.92
C ARG A 675 19.68 -6.22 -13.88
N GLU A 676 19.39 -6.75 -12.71
CA GLU A 676 18.77 -6.01 -11.60
C GLU A 676 19.76 -5.03 -10.92
N LEU A 677 21.05 -5.13 -11.27
CA LEU A 677 22.09 -4.19 -10.87
C LEU A 677 22.31 -3.07 -11.90
N CYS A 678 21.61 -3.09 -13.04
CA CYS A 678 21.59 -1.95 -13.95
C CYS A 678 20.99 -0.71 -13.27
N PHE A 679 21.50 0.42 -13.63
CA PHE A 679 21.00 1.74 -13.21
C PHE A 679 21.00 2.70 -14.39
N LEU A 680 20.43 3.91 -14.23
CA LEU A 680 20.42 4.92 -15.27
C LEU A 680 21.71 5.74 -15.23
N ASP A 681 22.39 5.90 -16.36
CA ASP A 681 23.57 6.73 -16.51
C ASP A 681 23.25 8.24 -16.52
N MET A 682 24.21 9.09 -16.86
CA MET A 682 24.00 10.55 -16.92
C MET A 682 23.03 10.98 -18.03
N GLN A 683 22.81 10.14 -19.03
CA GLN A 683 21.85 10.34 -20.12
C GLN A 683 20.47 9.72 -19.85
N LEU A 684 20.29 9.13 -18.66
CA LEU A 684 19.09 8.39 -18.24
C LEU A 684 18.85 7.10 -19.06
N GLU A 685 19.90 6.52 -19.61
CA GLU A 685 19.85 5.22 -20.29
C GLU A 685 20.31 4.11 -19.34
N PRO A 686 19.66 2.92 -19.39
CA PRO A 686 20.05 1.79 -18.55
C PRO A 686 21.47 1.31 -18.89
N VAL A 687 22.32 1.23 -17.87
CA VAL A 687 23.71 0.77 -18.03
C VAL A 687 24.02 -0.34 -17.02
N PHE A 688 24.84 -1.29 -17.46
CA PHE A 688 25.51 -2.29 -16.62
C PHE A 688 27.00 -1.96 -16.61
N GLU A 689 27.48 -1.38 -15.52
CA GLU A 689 28.89 -0.95 -15.42
C GLU A 689 29.73 -2.07 -14.80
N PRO A 690 30.85 -2.44 -15.42
CA PRO A 690 31.84 -3.29 -14.79
C PRO A 690 32.44 -2.62 -13.56
N GLY A 691 32.50 -3.35 -12.43
CA GLY A 691 32.97 -2.80 -11.18
C GLY A 691 32.71 -3.71 -9.99
N GLU A 692 33.15 -3.30 -8.83
CA GLU A 692 32.93 -4.01 -7.57
C GLU A 692 31.58 -3.63 -6.95
N VAL A 693 30.74 -4.62 -6.68
CA VAL A 693 29.47 -4.46 -5.96
C VAL A 693 29.52 -5.27 -4.67
N GLU A 694 29.19 -4.61 -3.57
CA GLU A 694 29.02 -5.24 -2.28
C GLU A 694 27.63 -5.84 -2.13
N ILE A 695 27.56 -7.11 -1.80
CA ILE A 695 26.35 -7.84 -1.49
C ILE A 695 26.23 -7.92 0.03
N LEU A 696 25.11 -7.45 0.55
CA LEU A 696 24.87 -7.32 1.98
C LEU A 696 23.60 -8.08 2.35
N VAL A 697 23.66 -8.93 3.39
CA VAL A 697 22.53 -9.80 3.77
C VAL A 697 22.33 -9.76 5.29
N GLY A 698 21.09 -9.56 5.72
CA GLY A 698 20.78 -9.56 7.15
C GLY A 698 19.32 -9.21 7.48
N PRO A 699 19.03 -8.90 8.75
CA PRO A 699 17.66 -8.78 9.26
C PRO A 699 16.97 -7.45 8.96
N SER A 700 17.73 -6.42 8.61
CA SER A 700 17.21 -5.05 8.36
C SER A 700 18.23 -4.20 7.61
N ALA A 701 17.90 -2.95 7.33
CA ALA A 701 18.83 -1.98 6.72
C ALA A 701 19.87 -1.40 7.71
N ASP A 702 19.99 -1.95 8.91
CA ASP A 702 21.09 -1.61 9.82
C ASP A 702 22.39 -2.27 9.34
N ARG A 703 23.26 -1.48 8.73
CA ARG A 703 24.53 -1.96 8.17
C ARG A 703 25.41 -2.69 9.17
N THR A 704 25.31 -2.39 10.47
CA THR A 704 26.12 -3.04 11.51
C THR A 704 25.76 -4.52 11.73
N GLN A 705 24.58 -4.93 11.26
CA GLN A 705 24.04 -6.29 11.38
C GLN A 705 24.11 -7.08 10.07
N LEU A 706 24.66 -6.49 8.99
CA LEU A 706 24.71 -7.13 7.68
C LEU A 706 26.00 -7.92 7.49
N LEU A 707 25.87 -9.15 7.00
CA LEU A 707 26.98 -9.91 6.43
C LEU A 707 27.29 -9.35 5.05
N ALA A 708 28.58 -9.23 4.70
CA ALA A 708 29.03 -8.65 3.44
C ALA A 708 29.89 -9.61 2.64
N ALA A 709 29.69 -9.61 1.33
CA ALA A 709 30.54 -10.27 0.34
C ALA A 709 30.62 -9.38 -0.91
N THR A 710 31.66 -9.59 -1.73
CA THR A 710 31.89 -8.76 -2.92
C THR A 710 31.76 -9.59 -4.19
N ILE A 711 31.11 -9.03 -5.22
CA ILE A 711 31.13 -9.55 -6.59
C ILE A 711 31.80 -8.53 -7.52
N GLN A 712 32.39 -9.06 -8.60
CA GLN A 712 32.93 -8.26 -9.69
C GLN A 712 31.97 -8.32 -10.88
N LEU A 713 31.37 -7.20 -11.24
CA LEU A 713 30.65 -7.10 -12.51
C LEU A 713 31.65 -7.04 -13.66
N VAL A 714 31.46 -7.91 -14.63
CA VAL A 714 32.37 -8.02 -15.79
C VAL A 714 31.67 -7.64 -17.07
N ALA A 715 32.37 -6.92 -17.94
CA ALA A 715 31.83 -6.61 -19.27
C ALA A 715 31.51 -7.93 -20.00
N SER A 716 30.38 -7.95 -20.72
CA SER A 716 30.09 -9.06 -21.62
C SER A 716 31.28 -9.19 -22.59
N GLY A 717 32.03 -10.28 -22.54
CA GLY A 717 33.02 -10.55 -23.55
C GLY A 717 32.36 -10.49 -24.95
N PRO A 718 33.06 -10.12 -25.99
CA PRO A 718 32.51 -10.19 -27.33
C PRO A 718 32.01 -11.62 -27.54
N SER A 719 30.70 -11.75 -27.84
CA SER A 719 30.10 -13.04 -28.18
C SER A 719 30.99 -13.72 -29.20
N GLY A 720 31.68 -14.77 -28.78
CA GLY A 720 32.55 -15.52 -29.65
C GLY A 720 31.74 -15.93 -30.89
N SER A 721 32.12 -15.38 -32.02
CA SER A 721 31.69 -15.87 -33.30
C SER A 721 32.06 -17.34 -33.37
N ASN A 722 31.09 -18.23 -33.19
CA ASN A 722 31.27 -19.63 -33.57
C ASN A 722 31.64 -19.67 -35.04
N GLN A 723 32.91 -20.10 -35.31
CA GLN A 723 33.33 -20.63 -36.59
C GLN A 723 32.64 -21.96 -36.83
#